data_e3f44069b3aae4742002376141a7719e
#
_entry.id   e3f44069b3aae4742002376141a7719e
#
_cell.length_a   1.000
_cell.length_b   1.000
_cell.length_c   1.000
_cell.angle_alpha   90.00
_cell.angle_beta   90.00
_cell.angle_gamma   90.00
#
_symmetry.space_group_name_H-M   'P 1'
#
loop_
_entity.id
_entity.type
_entity.pdbx_description
1 polymer ?
#
loop_
_entity_poly.entity_id
_entity_poly.type
_entity_poly.pdbx_seq_one_letter_code
_entity_poly.pdbx_strand_id
1 'polypeptide(L)'
;EQKIVNEALVRMSRETGIPLICTNDSHYIYKEDAEPHDILLCIQTGKTVLDEDRMRYEGGQFYVKSPEEMYDLFSFVPEACANTARIAERCNVSFTFHELKLPRFDVPDGKTAEGYLREICYAGFAKKYPAAKEEWKERLEYELTTIENMGYVDYFLIVWDFIKYAKDNGIIVGPGRGSAAGSMVSYCLSITTIDPLKYDLIFERFLNPERVSMPDIDIDFCYERRQEVIDYVIRKYGEANVAQIITFGTMAARAAIKDVGRALAMPYADVDRISKMIPAELGITIEKALKMNPDLKHAYEEEDDTKRLIDTSLRLEGLPRHSSTHAAGVVICREPVMEYVPLSANDGQINTQYTMTILEELGLLKMDFLGLRTLTVIQSAVQEIERIHGIRLNMEELPENDSMVYDMICQGKTEGVFQLESGGMKQFMRELQPRCLEDMIAGIALYRPGPMDFIPKYIKGKNAGGKVQYTHPKLEPILENTYGCIVYQEQVMQIVRDLAGYSLGRSDLVRRAMSKKKASVMAEERGKFIHGDGDEVPGCVKNGIPIEAAEKIFDEMTDFAKYAFNKSHAACYAVVGYQTAWLKAHYPVEFMAALMTSVMDNAAKVSGYIEECKKMGIQLLPPDINEGYRQFSVSDGKIRFALAAIKNIGKGAVDALVAEREKNGKFTSLTDFCNRMEGGE
;
A
#
# COMPACT_ATOMS: atom_id res chain seq x y z
N GLU A 1 -37.20 -30.29 19.59
CA GLU A 1 -36.32 -29.92 20.75
C GLU A 1 -36.64 -28.51 21.23
N GLN A 2 -36.63 -27.45 20.36
CA GLN A 2 -36.83 -26.05 20.76
C GLN A 2 -38.15 -25.76 21.49
N LYS A 3 -39.28 -26.42 21.10
CA LYS A 3 -40.57 -26.26 21.81
C LYS A 3 -40.50 -26.71 23.25
N ILE A 4 -39.84 -27.84 23.53
CA ILE A 4 -39.65 -28.36 24.89
C ILE A 4 -38.78 -27.40 25.71
N VAL A 5 -37.73 -26.85 25.12
CA VAL A 5 -36.84 -25.86 25.76
C VAL A 5 -37.62 -24.58 26.08
N ASN A 6 -38.42 -24.07 25.14
CA ASN A 6 -39.21 -22.87 25.33
C ASN A 6 -40.23 -23.02 26.48
N GLU A 7 -40.91 -24.16 26.58
CA GLU A 7 -41.83 -24.45 27.69
C GLU A 7 -41.10 -24.48 29.05
N ALA A 8 -39.91 -25.09 29.09
CA ALA A 8 -39.06 -25.12 30.28
C ALA A 8 -38.60 -23.71 30.69
N LEU A 9 -38.16 -22.88 29.72
CA LEU A 9 -37.73 -21.49 29.96
C LEU A 9 -38.87 -20.63 30.51
N VAL A 10 -40.09 -20.76 29.96
CA VAL A 10 -41.27 -20.05 30.48
C VAL A 10 -41.57 -20.43 31.93
N ARG A 11 -41.46 -21.73 32.28
CA ARG A 11 -41.64 -22.21 33.67
C ARG A 11 -40.53 -21.64 34.57
N MET A 12 -39.27 -21.74 34.17
CA MET A 12 -38.13 -21.20 34.93
C MET A 12 -38.25 -19.69 35.17
N SER A 13 -38.68 -18.93 34.16
CA SER A 13 -38.94 -17.49 34.31
C SER A 13 -40.00 -17.21 35.40
N ARG A 14 -41.09 -17.97 35.44
CA ARG A 14 -42.12 -17.82 36.45
C ARG A 14 -41.63 -18.17 37.87
N GLU A 15 -40.78 -19.20 37.97
CA GLU A 15 -40.21 -19.63 39.24
C GLU A 15 -39.14 -18.69 39.78
N THR A 16 -38.32 -18.12 38.91
CA THR A 16 -37.17 -17.29 39.30
C THR A 16 -37.43 -15.80 39.25
N GLY A 17 -38.52 -15.37 38.58
CA GLY A 17 -38.79 -13.95 38.29
C GLY A 17 -37.87 -13.31 37.26
N ILE A 18 -37.02 -14.08 36.57
CA ILE A 18 -36.13 -13.56 35.51
C ILE A 18 -36.96 -13.35 34.24
N PRO A 19 -36.94 -12.10 33.64
CA PRO A 19 -37.71 -11.82 32.44
C PRO A 19 -37.15 -12.59 31.22
N LEU A 20 -38.05 -13.04 30.35
CA LEU A 20 -37.72 -13.64 29.06
C LEU A 20 -37.54 -12.59 27.98
N ILE A 21 -36.70 -12.91 26.98
CA ILE A 21 -36.64 -12.22 25.70
C ILE A 21 -36.90 -13.22 24.57
N CYS A 22 -37.37 -12.75 23.43
CA CYS A 22 -37.47 -13.57 22.22
C CYS A 22 -36.27 -13.32 21.29
N THR A 23 -35.82 -14.39 20.66
CA THR A 23 -34.73 -14.35 19.66
C THR A 23 -35.15 -15.17 18.44
N ASN A 24 -34.52 -14.92 17.28
CA ASN A 24 -34.89 -15.57 16.03
C ASN A 24 -33.71 -16.21 15.31
N ASP A 25 -32.58 -16.47 15.88
CA ASP A 25 -31.45 -17.16 15.22
C ASP A 25 -31.30 -16.76 13.73
N SER A 26 -31.23 -15.45 13.47
CA SER A 26 -31.24 -14.92 12.11
C SER A 26 -29.86 -15.10 11.45
N HIS A 27 -29.83 -15.73 10.27
CA HIS A 27 -28.61 -15.98 9.49
C HIS A 27 -28.58 -15.21 8.17
N TYR A 28 -29.70 -14.66 7.71
CA TYR A 28 -29.83 -13.87 6.50
C TYR A 28 -30.92 -12.81 6.66
N ILE A 29 -30.92 -11.80 5.77
CA ILE A 29 -31.79 -10.63 5.93
C ILE A 29 -33.21 -10.91 5.42
N TYR A 30 -33.34 -11.37 4.18
CA TYR A 30 -34.63 -11.56 3.52
C TYR A 30 -34.97 -13.05 3.42
N LYS A 31 -36.26 -13.36 3.39
CA LYS A 31 -36.75 -14.74 3.33
C LYS A 31 -36.24 -15.48 2.07
N GLU A 32 -36.12 -14.79 0.96
CA GLU A 32 -35.59 -15.29 -0.31
C GLU A 32 -34.08 -15.56 -0.29
N ASP A 33 -33.35 -15.13 0.72
CA ASP A 33 -31.92 -15.40 0.89
C ASP A 33 -31.62 -16.81 1.44
N ALA A 34 -32.63 -17.61 1.69
CA ALA A 34 -32.48 -18.97 2.22
C ALA A 34 -31.62 -19.86 1.30
N GLU A 35 -31.85 -19.82 -0.04
CA GLU A 35 -31.07 -20.59 -1.02
C GLU A 35 -29.64 -20.02 -1.18
N PRO A 36 -29.42 -18.71 -1.37
CA PRO A 36 -28.07 -18.12 -1.36
C PRO A 36 -27.29 -18.44 -0.08
N HIS A 37 -27.94 -18.44 1.08
CA HIS A 37 -27.30 -18.81 2.34
C HIS A 37 -26.89 -20.30 2.38
N ASP A 38 -27.72 -21.22 1.87
CA ASP A 38 -27.38 -22.65 1.78
C ASP A 38 -26.15 -22.86 0.87
N ILE A 39 -26.06 -22.11 -0.23
CA ILE A 39 -24.90 -22.12 -1.13
C ILE A 39 -23.66 -21.52 -0.43
N LEU A 40 -23.83 -20.46 0.36
CA LEU A 40 -22.72 -19.87 1.15
C LEU A 40 -22.16 -20.88 2.15
N LEU A 41 -23.01 -21.69 2.80
CA LEU A 41 -22.56 -22.78 3.67
C LEU A 41 -21.75 -23.85 2.90
N CYS A 42 -22.19 -24.19 1.67
CA CYS A 42 -21.42 -25.09 0.80
C CYS A 42 -20.05 -24.50 0.46
N ILE A 43 -19.98 -23.19 0.16
CA ILE A 43 -18.71 -22.50 -0.12
C ILE A 43 -17.78 -22.58 1.09
N GLN A 44 -18.31 -22.28 2.29
CA GLN A 44 -17.55 -22.24 3.53
C GLN A 44 -16.99 -23.60 3.93
N THR A 45 -17.80 -24.66 3.78
CA THR A 45 -17.46 -26.03 4.20
C THR A 45 -16.75 -26.85 3.12
N GLY A 46 -16.57 -26.28 1.92
CA GLY A 46 -15.97 -26.98 0.76
C GLY A 46 -16.88 -28.05 0.14
N LYS A 47 -18.17 -28.06 0.47
CA LYS A 47 -19.19 -28.99 -0.03
C LYS A 47 -19.92 -28.46 -1.26
N THR A 48 -20.78 -29.28 -1.85
CA THR A 48 -21.69 -28.94 -2.93
C THR A 48 -23.15 -29.18 -2.49
N VAL A 49 -24.11 -28.64 -3.23
CA VAL A 49 -25.55 -28.87 -2.96
C VAL A 49 -25.96 -30.34 -3.11
N LEU A 50 -25.16 -31.16 -3.80
CA LEU A 50 -25.42 -32.60 -4.02
C LEU A 50 -24.91 -33.47 -2.85
N ASP A 51 -24.06 -32.94 -1.98
CA ASP A 51 -23.55 -33.69 -0.83
C ASP A 51 -24.68 -33.91 0.19
N GLU A 52 -24.93 -35.16 0.59
CA GLU A 52 -25.94 -35.51 1.61
C GLU A 52 -25.48 -35.11 3.02
N ASP A 53 -24.20 -35.34 3.32
CA ASP A 53 -23.56 -35.01 4.61
C ASP A 53 -22.95 -33.60 4.55
N ARG A 54 -23.83 -32.61 4.68
CA ARG A 54 -23.43 -31.20 4.74
C ARG A 54 -24.30 -30.40 5.72
N MET A 55 -23.73 -29.32 6.22
CA MET A 55 -24.44 -28.35 7.03
C MET A 55 -25.53 -27.65 6.19
N ARG A 56 -26.76 -27.59 6.71
CA ARG A 56 -27.88 -26.85 6.10
C ARG A 56 -28.85 -26.40 7.16
N TYR A 57 -29.54 -25.30 6.85
CA TYR A 57 -30.65 -24.79 7.69
C TYR A 57 -31.97 -25.03 6.98
N GLU A 58 -32.75 -25.96 7.54
CA GLU A 58 -34.01 -26.36 6.94
C GLU A 58 -35.16 -25.39 7.26
N GLY A 59 -36.13 -25.27 6.35
CA GLY A 59 -37.40 -24.57 6.58
C GLY A 59 -37.40 -23.09 6.24
N GLY A 60 -36.26 -22.48 5.86
CA GLY A 60 -36.20 -21.10 5.38
C GLY A 60 -36.69 -20.01 6.33
N GLN A 61 -36.58 -20.25 7.66
CA GLN A 61 -37.14 -19.37 8.70
C GLN A 61 -36.11 -18.50 9.41
N PHE A 62 -34.85 -18.53 8.97
CA PHE A 62 -33.72 -17.86 9.63
C PHE A 62 -33.46 -16.45 9.09
N TYR A 63 -34.49 -15.77 8.58
CA TYR A 63 -34.45 -14.39 8.13
C TYR A 63 -34.80 -13.40 9.24
N VAL A 64 -34.46 -12.11 9.07
CA VAL A 64 -34.84 -11.06 10.02
C VAL A 64 -36.35 -10.82 9.92
N LYS A 65 -37.12 -11.32 10.90
CA LYS A 65 -38.57 -11.20 10.97
C LYS A 65 -39.00 -9.81 11.41
N SER A 66 -40.18 -9.40 10.95
CA SER A 66 -40.82 -8.18 11.44
C SER A 66 -41.27 -8.31 12.91
N PRO A 67 -41.48 -7.19 13.63
CA PRO A 67 -42.06 -7.23 14.96
C PRO A 67 -43.39 -8.02 15.03
N GLU A 68 -44.26 -7.84 14.04
CA GLU A 68 -45.56 -8.52 13.95
C GLU A 68 -45.37 -10.03 13.84
N GLU A 69 -44.49 -10.50 12.94
CA GLU A 69 -44.17 -11.93 12.82
C GLU A 69 -43.62 -12.51 14.13
N MET A 70 -42.79 -11.76 14.84
CA MET A 70 -42.22 -12.19 16.12
C MET A 70 -43.30 -12.25 17.21
N TYR A 71 -44.23 -11.30 17.29
CA TYR A 71 -45.34 -11.33 18.21
C TYR A 71 -46.31 -12.51 17.93
N ASP A 72 -46.52 -12.83 16.66
CA ASP A 72 -47.34 -13.99 16.28
C ASP A 72 -46.67 -15.30 16.71
N LEU A 73 -45.34 -15.45 16.45
CA LEU A 73 -44.56 -16.62 16.85
C LEU A 73 -44.50 -16.84 18.36
N PHE A 74 -44.44 -15.77 19.15
CA PHE A 74 -44.33 -15.78 20.61
C PHE A 74 -45.62 -15.32 21.30
N SER A 75 -46.78 -15.51 20.62
CA SER A 75 -48.09 -15.12 21.15
C SER A 75 -48.42 -15.77 22.50
N PHE A 76 -47.79 -16.90 22.85
CA PHE A 76 -47.92 -17.58 24.14
C PHE A 76 -47.14 -16.91 25.28
N VAL A 77 -46.25 -15.97 24.98
CA VAL A 77 -45.41 -15.20 25.93
C VAL A 77 -45.07 -13.81 25.36
N PRO A 78 -46.08 -12.96 25.09
CA PRO A 78 -45.86 -11.69 24.36
C PRO A 78 -44.97 -10.70 25.12
N GLU A 79 -44.87 -10.81 26.44
CA GLU A 79 -43.95 -10.01 27.25
C GLU A 79 -42.49 -10.24 26.89
N ALA A 80 -42.13 -11.38 26.34
CA ALA A 80 -40.76 -11.63 25.87
C ALA A 80 -40.36 -10.72 24.68
N CYS A 81 -41.30 -10.42 23.78
CA CYS A 81 -41.08 -9.44 22.70
C CYS A 81 -40.97 -8.03 23.27
N ALA A 82 -41.87 -7.64 24.20
CA ALA A 82 -41.80 -6.31 24.82
C ALA A 82 -40.51 -6.10 25.63
N ASN A 83 -39.95 -7.15 26.23
CA ASN A 83 -38.72 -7.07 26.99
C ASN A 83 -37.48 -6.78 26.10
N THR A 84 -37.50 -7.14 24.82
CA THR A 84 -36.40 -6.76 23.89
C THR A 84 -36.30 -5.25 23.73
N ALA A 85 -37.44 -4.56 23.61
CA ALA A 85 -37.49 -3.10 23.57
C ALA A 85 -36.99 -2.47 24.89
N ARG A 86 -37.41 -3.01 26.05
CA ARG A 86 -36.95 -2.55 27.37
C ARG A 86 -35.44 -2.71 27.56
N ILE A 87 -34.84 -3.76 26.98
CA ILE A 87 -33.38 -3.92 26.99
C ILE A 87 -32.73 -2.88 26.10
N ALA A 88 -33.25 -2.64 24.89
CA ALA A 88 -32.76 -1.62 24.00
C ALA A 88 -32.75 -0.20 24.62
N GLU A 89 -33.83 0.13 25.38
CA GLU A 89 -33.94 1.39 26.13
C GLU A 89 -32.87 1.55 27.23
N ARG A 90 -32.32 0.46 27.73
CA ARG A 90 -31.26 0.45 28.75
C ARG A 90 -29.86 0.56 28.13
N CYS A 91 -29.74 0.32 26.85
CA CYS A 91 -28.45 0.40 26.12
C CYS A 91 -28.20 1.83 25.68
N ASN A 92 -27.16 2.44 26.25
CA ASN A 92 -26.68 3.76 25.86
C ASN A 92 -25.22 3.63 25.45
N VAL A 93 -24.97 3.56 24.14
CA VAL A 93 -23.63 3.46 23.56
C VAL A 93 -23.39 4.67 22.69
N SER A 94 -22.26 5.33 22.88
CA SER A 94 -21.82 6.44 22.04
C SER A 94 -20.39 6.20 21.58
N PHE A 95 -20.09 6.65 20.38
CA PHE A 95 -18.73 6.64 19.83
C PHE A 95 -18.27 8.07 19.64
N THR A 96 -17.01 8.33 20.02
CA THR A 96 -16.36 9.61 19.73
C THR A 96 -15.52 9.45 18.48
N PHE A 97 -15.87 10.18 17.42
CA PHE A 97 -15.18 10.15 16.16
C PHE A 97 -14.18 11.31 16.03
N HIS A 98 -13.12 11.09 15.24
CA HIS A 98 -12.13 12.12 14.87
C HIS A 98 -11.32 12.71 16.04
N GLU A 99 -11.31 12.06 17.21
CA GLU A 99 -10.46 12.42 18.32
C GLU A 99 -9.20 11.53 18.32
N LEU A 100 -8.02 12.14 18.19
CA LEU A 100 -6.75 11.40 18.11
C LEU A 100 -6.46 10.63 19.39
N LYS A 101 -6.18 9.34 19.26
CA LYS A 101 -5.86 8.39 20.34
C LYS A 101 -4.37 7.99 20.38
N LEU A 102 -3.49 8.84 19.83
CA LEU A 102 -2.05 8.59 19.81
C LEU A 102 -1.46 8.53 21.22
N PRO A 103 -0.47 7.65 21.47
CA PRO A 103 0.31 7.71 22.68
C PRO A 103 1.13 9.00 22.73
N ARG A 104 1.47 9.44 23.93
CA ARG A 104 2.48 10.49 24.12
C ARG A 104 3.86 9.88 23.91
N PHE A 105 4.72 10.61 23.24
CA PHE A 105 6.12 10.21 23.11
C PHE A 105 6.89 10.57 24.38
N ASP A 106 7.65 9.62 24.93
CA ASP A 106 8.49 9.86 26.10
C ASP A 106 9.70 10.70 25.68
N VAL A 107 9.67 11.97 26.03
CA VAL A 107 10.78 12.90 25.80
C VAL A 107 11.77 12.90 26.97
N PRO A 108 13.05 13.29 26.76
CA PRO A 108 14.02 13.45 27.84
C PRO A 108 13.52 14.40 28.92
N ASP A 109 13.94 14.14 30.19
CA ASP A 109 13.55 14.92 31.35
C ASP A 109 13.71 16.43 31.17
N GLY A 110 12.68 17.17 31.56
CA GLY A 110 12.64 18.64 31.48
C GLY A 110 12.31 19.23 30.15
N LYS A 111 11.94 18.41 29.15
CA LYS A 111 11.51 18.87 27.79
C LYS A 111 10.02 18.64 27.55
N THR A 112 9.43 19.47 26.69
CA THR A 112 8.12 19.20 26.07
C THR A 112 8.31 18.48 24.74
N ALA A 113 7.27 17.81 24.26
CA ALA A 113 7.33 17.11 22.97
C ALA A 113 7.61 18.08 21.80
N GLU A 114 6.97 19.25 21.82
CA GLU A 114 7.18 20.32 20.84
C GLU A 114 8.64 20.83 20.87
N GLY A 115 9.15 21.12 22.09
CA GLY A 115 10.53 21.59 22.26
C GLY A 115 11.55 20.57 21.79
N TYR A 116 11.29 19.29 22.06
CA TYR A 116 12.18 18.21 21.64
C TYR A 116 12.12 17.99 20.12
N LEU A 117 10.94 18.00 19.51
CA LEU A 117 10.80 17.92 18.05
C LEU A 117 11.59 19.04 17.37
N ARG A 118 11.45 20.28 17.84
CA ARG A 118 12.18 21.44 17.32
C ARG A 118 13.69 21.26 17.45
N GLU A 119 14.18 20.85 18.62
CA GLU A 119 15.60 20.62 18.87
C GLU A 119 16.23 19.64 17.89
N ILE A 120 15.65 18.42 17.77
CA ILE A 120 16.18 17.39 16.86
C ILE A 120 16.02 17.79 15.39
N CYS A 121 14.96 18.52 15.05
CA CYS A 121 14.74 19.02 13.69
C CYS A 121 15.76 20.08 13.31
N TYR A 122 16.04 21.07 14.18
CA TYR A 122 17.08 22.07 13.93
C TYR A 122 18.50 21.49 13.89
N ALA A 123 18.79 20.50 14.71
CA ALA A 123 20.05 19.77 14.61
C ALA A 123 20.21 19.08 13.26
N GLY A 124 19.16 18.47 12.76
CA GLY A 124 19.12 17.88 11.41
C GLY A 124 19.23 18.91 10.30
N PHE A 125 18.53 20.03 10.43
CA PHE A 125 18.58 21.15 9.49
C PHE A 125 20.00 21.72 9.36
N ALA A 126 20.67 22.00 10.48
CA ALA A 126 22.05 22.50 10.47
C ALA A 126 23.03 21.53 9.78
N LYS A 127 22.80 20.22 9.96
CA LYS A 127 23.62 19.19 9.33
C LYS A 127 23.40 19.12 7.81
N LYS A 128 22.14 19.19 7.37
CA LYS A 128 21.75 18.99 5.96
C LYS A 128 21.88 20.27 5.12
N TYR A 129 21.75 21.44 5.78
CA TYR A 129 21.81 22.74 5.13
C TYR A 129 22.84 23.66 5.82
N PRO A 130 24.16 23.36 5.73
CA PRO A 130 25.18 24.15 6.42
C PRO A 130 25.29 25.61 5.91
N ALA A 131 24.79 25.88 4.72
CA ALA A 131 24.72 27.23 4.11
C ALA A 131 23.26 27.67 3.91
N ALA A 132 22.41 27.44 4.92
CA ALA A 132 20.98 27.71 4.81
C ALA A 132 20.66 29.18 4.54
N LYS A 133 19.71 29.42 3.61
CA LYS A 133 19.10 30.71 3.38
C LYS A 133 17.99 30.96 4.40
N GLU A 134 17.64 32.23 4.65
CA GLU A 134 16.58 32.57 5.59
C GLU A 134 15.21 32.01 5.18
N GLU A 135 14.87 32.07 3.89
CA GLU A 135 13.64 31.49 3.33
C GLU A 135 13.45 29.99 3.64
N TRP A 136 14.55 29.24 3.80
CA TRP A 136 14.49 27.82 4.14
C TRP A 136 14.16 27.60 5.62
N LYS A 137 14.64 28.50 6.47
CA LYS A 137 14.27 28.48 7.90
C LYS A 137 12.81 28.89 8.11
N GLU A 138 12.34 29.88 7.36
CA GLU A 138 10.93 30.30 7.38
C GLU A 138 10.00 29.13 6.98
N ARG A 139 10.38 28.37 5.96
CA ARG A 139 9.66 27.15 5.58
C ARG A 139 9.68 26.10 6.68
N LEU A 140 10.83 25.86 7.31
CA LEU A 140 10.94 24.89 8.42
C LEU A 140 10.04 25.29 9.59
N GLU A 141 10.04 26.59 9.97
CA GLU A 141 9.18 27.13 11.02
C GLU A 141 7.69 27.00 10.69
N TYR A 142 7.33 27.27 9.45
CA TYR A 142 5.95 27.10 8.97
C TYR A 142 5.50 25.65 9.10
N GLU A 143 6.32 24.68 8.66
CA GLU A 143 6.01 23.25 8.76
C GLU A 143 5.90 22.79 10.23
N LEU A 144 6.85 23.17 11.09
CA LEU A 144 6.84 22.84 12.53
C LEU A 144 5.58 23.40 13.20
N THR A 145 5.27 24.67 12.96
CA THR A 145 4.09 25.34 13.53
C THR A 145 2.79 24.67 13.04
N THR A 146 2.74 24.27 11.78
CA THR A 146 1.58 23.54 11.23
C THR A 146 1.41 22.18 11.91
N ILE A 147 2.49 21.41 12.07
CA ILE A 147 2.47 20.11 12.76
C ILE A 147 2.01 20.26 14.21
N GLU A 148 2.49 21.27 14.92
CA GLU A 148 2.11 21.59 16.29
C GLU A 148 0.63 21.95 16.40
N ASN A 149 0.15 22.88 15.57
CA ASN A 149 -1.24 23.33 15.57
C ASN A 149 -2.24 22.22 15.20
N MET A 150 -1.82 21.27 14.39
CA MET A 150 -2.64 20.12 14.01
C MET A 150 -2.54 18.94 15.01
N GLY A 151 -1.70 19.05 16.06
CA GLY A 151 -1.57 18.04 17.12
C GLY A 151 -0.80 16.77 16.73
N TYR A 152 0.11 16.84 15.74
CA TYR A 152 0.84 15.68 15.22
C TYR A 152 2.29 15.57 15.71
N VAL A 153 2.66 16.31 16.74
CA VAL A 153 4.03 16.29 17.30
C VAL A 153 4.45 14.87 17.74
N ASP A 154 3.62 14.24 18.56
CA ASP A 154 3.88 12.87 19.03
C ASP A 154 3.96 11.87 17.85
N TYR A 155 3.14 12.04 16.81
CA TYR A 155 3.19 11.21 15.61
C TYR A 155 4.55 11.27 14.91
N PHE A 156 5.07 12.48 14.68
CA PHE A 156 6.39 12.65 14.07
C PHE A 156 7.51 12.08 14.92
N LEU A 157 7.43 12.24 16.23
CA LEU A 157 8.42 11.68 17.17
C LEU A 157 8.40 10.14 17.19
N ILE A 158 7.21 9.54 17.18
CA ILE A 158 7.04 8.08 17.12
C ILE A 158 7.62 7.53 15.81
N VAL A 159 7.31 8.17 14.67
CA VAL A 159 7.83 7.77 13.36
C VAL A 159 9.35 7.92 13.31
N TRP A 160 9.89 9.06 13.77
CA TRP A 160 11.32 9.28 13.86
C TRP A 160 12.03 8.21 14.69
N ASP A 161 11.46 7.85 15.81
CA ASP A 161 12.06 6.91 16.76
C ASP A 161 12.24 5.51 16.18
N PHE A 162 11.20 4.93 15.58
CA PHE A 162 11.34 3.58 15.04
C PHE A 162 12.16 3.55 13.73
N ILE A 163 12.19 4.64 12.94
CA ILE A 163 13.12 4.77 11.83
C ILE A 163 14.57 4.86 12.32
N LYS A 164 14.80 5.67 13.37
CA LYS A 164 16.10 5.75 14.01
C LYS A 164 16.56 4.39 14.53
N TYR A 165 15.67 3.66 15.23
CA TYR A 165 15.95 2.29 15.66
C TYR A 165 16.36 1.39 14.51
N ALA A 166 15.61 1.41 13.38
CA ALA A 166 15.95 0.61 12.22
C ALA A 166 17.34 0.94 11.67
N LYS A 167 17.63 2.22 11.46
CA LYS A 167 18.93 2.69 10.95
C LYS A 167 20.09 2.36 11.90
N ASP A 168 19.92 2.56 13.19
CA ASP A 168 20.92 2.26 14.21
C ASP A 168 21.25 0.75 14.31
N ASN A 169 20.29 -0.11 13.95
CA ASN A 169 20.45 -1.56 13.90
C ASN A 169 20.80 -2.08 12.51
N GLY A 170 21.17 -1.21 11.57
CA GLY A 170 21.58 -1.60 10.20
C GLY A 170 20.44 -2.22 9.37
N ILE A 171 19.19 -1.86 9.64
CA ILE A 171 18.03 -2.21 8.82
C ILE A 171 17.84 -1.12 7.79
N ILE A 172 17.96 -1.44 6.51
CA ILE A 172 17.78 -0.45 5.44
C ILE A 172 16.33 0.04 5.43
N VAL A 173 16.20 1.37 5.41
CA VAL A 173 14.93 2.11 5.26
C VAL A 173 14.96 2.81 3.90
N GLY A 174 13.84 2.79 3.20
CA GLY A 174 13.69 3.46 1.90
C GLY A 174 13.79 4.99 2.02
N PRO A 175 14.05 5.70 0.91
CA PRO A 175 14.21 7.15 0.89
C PRO A 175 12.94 7.93 1.23
N GLY A 176 11.82 7.24 1.29
CA GLY A 176 10.49 7.75 1.53
C GLY A 176 9.49 7.14 0.55
N ARG A 177 8.22 7.46 0.77
CA ARG A 177 7.10 6.99 -0.05
C ARG A 177 5.93 7.97 0.06
N GLY A 178 5.02 7.96 -0.91
CA GLY A 178 3.84 8.82 -0.85
C GLY A 178 4.17 10.30 -0.91
N SER A 179 3.53 11.09 -0.07
CA SER A 179 3.69 12.55 -0.03
C SER A 179 4.61 13.08 1.08
N ALA A 180 5.01 12.22 2.03
CA ALA A 180 5.81 12.63 3.20
C ALA A 180 7.17 13.23 2.83
N ALA A 181 7.75 12.85 1.68
CA ALA A 181 8.98 13.45 1.16
C ALA A 181 8.84 14.94 0.78
N GLY A 182 7.61 15.48 0.72
CA GLY A 182 7.37 16.92 0.57
C GLY A 182 7.63 17.73 1.82
N SER A 183 7.84 17.10 2.99
CA SER A 183 8.08 17.76 4.27
C SER A 183 9.57 17.95 4.54
N MET A 184 9.97 19.19 4.81
CA MET A 184 11.31 19.54 5.27
C MET A 184 11.57 19.01 6.68
N VAL A 185 10.56 18.98 7.56
CA VAL A 185 10.65 18.36 8.89
C VAL A 185 10.97 16.88 8.76
N SER A 186 10.26 16.13 7.90
CA SER A 186 10.56 14.71 7.63
C SER A 186 11.98 14.49 7.13
N TYR A 187 12.46 15.36 6.26
CA TYR A 187 13.84 15.32 5.76
C TYR A 187 14.87 15.63 6.86
N CYS A 188 14.68 16.70 7.63
CA CYS A 188 15.58 17.07 8.74
C CYS A 188 15.67 15.97 9.80
N LEU A 189 14.56 15.31 10.11
CA LEU A 189 14.49 14.16 11.03
C LEU A 189 15.06 12.86 10.44
N SER A 190 15.47 12.87 9.16
CA SER A 190 15.88 11.65 8.42
C SER A 190 14.81 10.57 8.36
N ILE A 191 13.54 10.95 8.49
CA ILE A 191 12.37 10.11 8.15
C ILE A 191 12.38 9.81 6.66
N THR A 192 12.63 10.85 5.84
CA THR A 192 12.87 10.74 4.40
C THR A 192 14.28 11.18 4.06
N THR A 193 14.81 10.73 2.92
CA THR A 193 16.16 11.11 2.45
C THR A 193 16.11 11.95 1.17
N ILE A 194 14.93 12.31 0.70
CA ILE A 194 14.73 13.19 -0.45
C ILE A 194 14.69 14.64 0.02
N ASP A 195 15.54 15.47 -0.55
CA ASP A 195 15.56 16.91 -0.27
C ASP A 195 14.35 17.60 -0.96
N PRO A 196 13.36 18.09 -0.19
CA PRO A 196 12.18 18.70 -0.76
C PRO A 196 12.45 20.03 -1.47
N LEU A 197 13.52 20.73 -1.12
CA LEU A 197 13.91 21.98 -1.80
C LEU A 197 14.53 21.69 -3.17
N LYS A 198 15.37 20.68 -3.26
CA LYS A 198 16.05 20.30 -4.50
C LYS A 198 15.07 19.88 -5.60
N TYR A 199 13.97 19.24 -5.22
CA TYR A 199 12.98 18.69 -6.16
C TYR A 199 11.67 19.47 -6.19
N ASP A 200 11.61 20.67 -5.61
CA ASP A 200 10.41 21.54 -5.56
C ASP A 200 9.16 20.80 -5.05
N LEU A 201 9.33 20.04 -3.95
CA LEU A 201 8.23 19.28 -3.34
C LEU A 201 7.43 20.15 -2.39
N ILE A 202 6.12 19.94 -2.35
CA ILE A 202 5.16 20.80 -1.63
C ILE A 202 4.68 20.11 -0.36
N PHE A 203 4.83 20.81 0.79
CA PHE A 203 4.42 20.33 2.11
C PHE A 203 2.89 20.16 2.21
N GLU A 204 2.11 21.09 1.68
CA GLU A 204 0.64 21.05 1.74
C GLU A 204 0.02 19.89 0.93
N ARG A 205 0.81 19.27 0.05
CA ARG A 205 0.41 18.01 -0.60
C ARG A 205 0.42 16.85 0.41
N PHE A 206 1.28 16.89 1.41
CA PHE A 206 1.38 15.93 2.49
C PHE A 206 0.47 16.30 3.66
N LEU A 207 0.67 17.46 4.28
CA LEU A 207 -0.09 17.94 5.42
C LEU A 207 -0.67 19.34 5.11
N ASN A 208 -1.99 19.42 5.03
CA ASN A 208 -2.69 20.64 4.63
C ASN A 208 -3.53 21.20 5.79
N PRO A 209 -3.20 22.39 6.31
CA PRO A 209 -3.94 23.01 7.41
C PRO A 209 -5.40 23.37 7.04
N GLU A 210 -5.70 23.60 5.76
CA GLU A 210 -7.05 23.86 5.27
C GLU A 210 -7.90 22.58 5.10
N ARG A 211 -7.34 21.43 5.44
CA ARG A 211 -8.01 20.14 5.36
C ARG A 211 -7.76 19.30 6.60
N VAL A 212 -8.82 19.00 7.32
CA VAL A 212 -8.75 18.03 8.42
C VAL A 212 -8.54 16.63 7.84
N SER A 213 -7.31 16.15 7.84
CA SER A 213 -6.97 14.77 7.49
C SER A 213 -5.73 14.35 8.25
N MET A 214 -5.72 13.10 8.70
CA MET A 214 -4.55 12.53 9.37
C MET A 214 -3.34 12.47 8.42
N PRO A 215 -2.11 12.71 8.91
CA PRO A 215 -0.89 12.45 8.16
C PRO A 215 -0.73 10.95 7.92
N ASP A 216 -0.17 10.58 6.80
CA ASP A 216 0.13 9.20 6.44
C ASP A 216 1.58 9.13 5.96
N ILE A 217 2.46 8.67 6.85
CA ILE A 217 3.89 8.46 6.55
C ILE A 217 4.11 6.98 6.33
N ASP A 218 4.00 6.57 5.08
CA ASP A 218 4.35 5.23 4.63
C ASP A 218 5.87 5.03 4.65
N ILE A 219 6.36 3.91 5.17
CA ILE A 219 7.78 3.62 5.27
C ILE A 219 8.10 2.25 4.70
N ASP A 220 9.01 2.23 3.74
CA ASP A 220 9.55 1.02 3.16
C ASP A 220 10.75 0.53 3.98
N PHE A 221 10.67 -0.68 4.53
CA PHE A 221 11.76 -1.38 5.23
C PHE A 221 12.29 -2.56 4.42
N CYS A 222 13.49 -3.01 4.72
CA CYS A 222 13.97 -4.32 4.29
C CYS A 222 12.91 -5.38 4.61
N TYR A 223 12.49 -6.13 3.59
CA TYR A 223 11.37 -7.09 3.71
C TYR A 223 11.63 -8.16 4.77
N GLU A 224 12.85 -8.66 4.87
CA GLU A 224 13.22 -9.74 5.80
C GLU A 224 13.33 -9.27 7.25
N ARG A 225 13.76 -8.02 7.47
CA ARG A 225 14.01 -7.47 8.81
C ARG A 225 12.94 -6.52 9.32
N ARG A 226 11.88 -6.29 8.56
CA ARG A 226 10.74 -5.44 8.94
C ARG A 226 10.14 -5.84 10.29
N GLN A 227 10.02 -7.14 10.55
CA GLN A 227 9.44 -7.65 11.79
C GLN A 227 10.20 -7.19 13.03
N GLU A 228 11.52 -7.06 12.97
CA GLU A 228 12.34 -6.57 14.07
C GLU A 228 11.93 -5.14 14.51
N VAL A 229 11.51 -4.30 13.55
CA VAL A 229 11.03 -2.94 13.84
C VAL A 229 9.65 -2.97 14.48
N ILE A 230 8.75 -3.83 14.02
CA ILE A 230 7.43 -4.02 14.63
C ILE A 230 7.58 -4.54 16.07
N ASP A 231 8.46 -5.50 16.29
CA ASP A 231 8.76 -6.05 17.62
C ASP A 231 9.37 -4.99 18.57
N TYR A 232 10.17 -4.06 18.02
CA TYR A 232 10.65 -2.91 18.78
C TYR A 232 9.49 -2.01 19.24
N VAL A 233 8.57 -1.70 18.34
CA VAL A 233 7.39 -0.87 18.64
C VAL A 233 6.52 -1.55 19.71
N ILE A 234 6.26 -2.85 19.59
CA ILE A 234 5.51 -3.62 20.58
C ILE A 234 6.19 -3.57 21.96
N ARG A 235 7.53 -3.77 22.02
CA ARG A 235 8.28 -3.70 23.27
C ARG A 235 8.27 -2.30 23.88
N LYS A 236 8.34 -1.25 23.07
CA LYS A 236 8.42 0.14 23.54
C LYS A 236 7.09 0.66 24.05
N TYR A 237 6.01 0.45 23.29
CA TYR A 237 4.69 1.01 23.61
C TYR A 237 3.80 0.05 24.41
N GLY A 238 4.19 -1.22 24.55
CA GLY A 238 3.46 -2.25 25.28
C GLY A 238 2.57 -3.11 24.39
N GLU A 239 2.52 -4.41 24.70
CA GLU A 239 1.80 -5.43 23.93
C GLU A 239 0.29 -5.16 23.88
N ALA A 240 -0.28 -4.59 24.95
CA ALA A 240 -1.69 -4.23 25.01
C ALA A 240 -2.06 -2.99 24.17
N ASN A 241 -1.08 -2.14 23.87
CA ASN A 241 -1.26 -0.85 23.22
C ASN A 241 -0.99 -0.90 21.71
N VAL A 242 -0.57 -2.05 21.18
CA VAL A 242 -0.21 -2.24 19.78
C VAL A 242 -1.00 -3.41 19.20
N ALA A 243 -1.65 -3.21 18.06
CA ALA A 243 -2.34 -4.27 17.34
C ALA A 243 -2.16 -4.13 15.84
N GLN A 244 -2.17 -5.26 15.14
CA GLN A 244 -2.22 -5.26 13.68
C GLN A 244 -3.65 -5.00 13.21
N ILE A 245 -3.80 -4.53 11.98
CA ILE A 245 -5.12 -4.21 11.40
C ILE A 245 -5.66 -5.43 10.66
N ILE A 246 -6.95 -5.72 10.84
CA ILE A 246 -7.63 -6.75 10.08
C ILE A 246 -7.93 -6.27 8.66
N THR A 247 -7.93 -7.22 7.72
CA THR A 247 -8.50 -7.03 6.39
C THR A 247 -9.49 -8.14 6.07
N PHE A 248 -10.52 -7.83 5.30
CA PHE A 248 -11.49 -8.81 4.83
C PHE A 248 -11.33 -9.02 3.33
N GLY A 249 -11.06 -10.26 2.94
CA GLY A 249 -11.19 -10.69 1.57
C GLY A 249 -12.67 -10.86 1.23
N THR A 250 -13.18 -10.12 0.24
CA THR A 250 -14.56 -10.24 -0.22
C THR A 250 -14.66 -11.11 -1.46
N MET A 251 -15.84 -11.69 -1.70
CA MET A 251 -16.14 -12.41 -2.94
C MET A 251 -16.32 -11.39 -4.08
N ALA A 252 -15.24 -11.12 -4.82
CA ALA A 252 -15.30 -10.32 -6.04
C ALA A 252 -15.99 -11.09 -7.17
N ALA A 253 -16.49 -10.37 -8.20
CA ALA A 253 -17.32 -10.92 -9.28
C ALA A 253 -16.86 -12.29 -9.83
N ARG A 254 -15.60 -12.41 -10.26
CA ARG A 254 -15.06 -13.66 -10.79
C ARG A 254 -14.94 -14.78 -9.75
N ALA A 255 -14.62 -14.41 -8.51
CA ALA A 255 -14.51 -15.35 -7.40
C ALA A 255 -15.90 -15.87 -7.00
N ALA A 256 -16.89 -14.99 -6.91
CA ALA A 256 -18.28 -15.36 -6.64
C ALA A 256 -18.81 -16.36 -7.68
N ILE A 257 -18.65 -16.10 -8.97
CA ILE A 257 -19.05 -17.04 -10.05
C ILE A 257 -18.37 -18.40 -9.88
N LYS A 258 -17.06 -18.45 -9.60
CA LYS A 258 -16.33 -19.71 -9.43
C LYS A 258 -16.76 -20.50 -8.19
N ASP A 259 -16.91 -19.81 -7.07
CA ASP A 259 -17.28 -20.45 -5.81
C ASP A 259 -18.74 -20.94 -5.85
N VAL A 260 -19.66 -20.13 -6.36
CA VAL A 260 -21.08 -20.50 -6.53
C VAL A 260 -21.20 -21.64 -7.53
N GLY A 261 -20.53 -21.58 -8.68
CA GLY A 261 -20.56 -22.65 -9.67
C GLY A 261 -20.05 -23.99 -9.12
N ARG A 262 -18.99 -23.97 -8.31
CA ARG A 262 -18.50 -25.16 -7.59
C ARG A 262 -19.54 -25.66 -6.58
N ALA A 263 -20.12 -24.78 -5.78
CA ALA A 263 -21.13 -25.15 -4.78
C ALA A 263 -22.39 -25.72 -5.42
N LEU A 264 -22.80 -25.21 -6.58
CA LEU A 264 -23.91 -25.75 -7.39
C LEU A 264 -23.57 -27.07 -8.12
N ALA A 265 -22.34 -27.57 -7.97
CA ALA A 265 -21.83 -28.75 -8.67
C ALA A 265 -21.84 -28.62 -10.20
N MET A 266 -21.73 -27.41 -10.74
CA MET A 266 -21.66 -27.16 -12.18
C MET A 266 -20.31 -27.63 -12.77
N PRO A 267 -20.27 -28.08 -14.07
CA PRO A 267 -19.03 -28.42 -14.72
C PRO A 267 -18.05 -27.24 -14.73
N TYR A 268 -16.79 -27.52 -14.40
CA TYR A 268 -15.76 -26.48 -14.33
C TYR A 268 -15.62 -25.66 -15.63
N ALA A 269 -15.74 -26.32 -16.80
CA ALA A 269 -15.62 -25.67 -18.09
C ALA A 269 -16.68 -24.58 -18.31
N ASP A 270 -17.93 -24.84 -17.89
CA ASP A 270 -19.04 -23.89 -18.04
C ASP A 270 -18.84 -22.68 -17.10
N VAL A 271 -18.48 -22.94 -15.85
CA VAL A 271 -18.19 -21.88 -14.85
C VAL A 271 -16.99 -21.03 -15.29
N ASP A 272 -15.93 -21.63 -15.80
CA ASP A 272 -14.75 -20.92 -16.26
C ASP A 272 -15.04 -20.08 -17.52
N ARG A 273 -15.89 -20.59 -18.43
CA ARG A 273 -16.42 -19.82 -19.58
C ARG A 273 -17.08 -18.53 -19.12
N ILE A 274 -18.04 -18.62 -18.21
CA ILE A 274 -18.78 -17.45 -17.69
C ILE A 274 -17.82 -16.50 -16.92
N SER A 275 -16.95 -17.04 -16.07
CA SER A 275 -15.97 -16.24 -15.33
C SER A 275 -15.04 -15.44 -16.25
N LYS A 276 -14.64 -15.99 -17.41
CA LYS A 276 -13.80 -15.31 -18.41
C LYS A 276 -14.51 -14.19 -19.14
N MET A 277 -15.86 -14.24 -19.25
CA MET A 277 -16.64 -13.16 -19.84
C MET A 277 -16.70 -11.90 -18.96
N ILE A 278 -16.38 -12.00 -17.67
CA ILE A 278 -16.28 -10.83 -16.78
C ILE A 278 -15.00 -10.05 -17.12
N PRO A 279 -15.08 -8.74 -17.45
CA PRO A 279 -13.92 -7.92 -17.76
C PRO A 279 -12.87 -7.91 -16.64
N ALA A 280 -11.59 -7.76 -17.01
CA ALA A 280 -10.49 -7.71 -16.05
C ALA A 280 -10.23 -6.26 -15.56
N GLU A 281 -11.26 -5.62 -15.03
CA GLU A 281 -11.17 -4.28 -14.48
C GLU A 281 -11.18 -4.31 -12.96
N LEU A 282 -10.41 -3.41 -12.33
CA LEU A 282 -10.40 -3.28 -10.89
C LEU A 282 -11.76 -2.78 -10.38
N GLY A 283 -12.37 -3.50 -9.44
CA GLY A 283 -13.68 -3.15 -8.88
C GLY A 283 -14.86 -3.41 -9.82
N ILE A 284 -14.69 -4.26 -10.83
CA ILE A 284 -15.79 -4.73 -11.68
C ILE A 284 -16.80 -5.52 -10.82
N THR A 285 -18.07 -5.24 -10.99
CA THR A 285 -19.17 -6.01 -10.41
C THR A 285 -19.87 -6.86 -11.49
N ILE A 286 -20.57 -7.90 -11.06
CA ILE A 286 -21.34 -8.75 -12.00
C ILE A 286 -22.37 -7.90 -12.73
N GLU A 287 -23.04 -6.98 -12.06
CA GLU A 287 -24.02 -6.07 -12.69
C GLU A 287 -23.38 -5.19 -13.77
N LYS A 288 -22.17 -4.63 -13.51
CA LYS A 288 -21.44 -3.86 -14.52
C LYS A 288 -20.99 -4.73 -15.68
N ALA A 289 -20.51 -5.95 -15.39
CA ALA A 289 -20.08 -6.90 -16.41
C ALA A 289 -21.22 -7.28 -17.36
N LEU A 290 -22.43 -7.50 -16.85
CA LEU A 290 -23.64 -7.75 -17.67
C LEU A 290 -23.98 -6.57 -18.59
N LYS A 291 -23.73 -5.34 -18.17
CA LYS A 291 -23.94 -4.13 -18.99
C LYS A 291 -22.86 -3.95 -20.06
N MET A 292 -21.62 -4.40 -19.77
CA MET A 292 -20.45 -4.16 -20.63
C MET A 292 -20.23 -5.28 -21.66
N ASN A 293 -20.57 -6.52 -21.33
CA ASN A 293 -20.34 -7.67 -22.20
C ASN A 293 -21.66 -8.25 -22.72
N PRO A 294 -21.99 -8.04 -24.02
CA PRO A 294 -23.21 -8.59 -24.63
C PRO A 294 -23.31 -10.12 -24.62
N ASP A 295 -22.16 -10.83 -24.72
CA ASP A 295 -22.17 -12.29 -24.72
C ASP A 295 -22.51 -12.84 -23.33
N LEU A 296 -22.01 -12.19 -22.24
CA LEU A 296 -22.39 -12.52 -20.88
C LEU A 296 -23.89 -12.28 -20.64
N LYS A 297 -24.40 -11.16 -21.13
CA LYS A 297 -25.82 -10.83 -21.05
C LYS A 297 -26.69 -11.83 -21.81
N HIS A 298 -26.30 -12.22 -23.01
CA HIS A 298 -26.99 -13.22 -23.80
C HIS A 298 -27.01 -14.58 -23.11
N ALA A 299 -25.86 -15.04 -22.57
CA ALA A 299 -25.81 -16.30 -21.83
C ALA A 299 -26.71 -16.24 -20.56
N TYR A 300 -26.79 -15.10 -19.89
CA TYR A 300 -27.66 -14.88 -18.74
C TYR A 300 -29.16 -14.97 -19.11
N GLU A 301 -29.54 -14.45 -20.28
CA GLU A 301 -30.94 -14.42 -20.76
C GLU A 301 -31.42 -15.76 -21.30
N GLU A 302 -30.54 -16.57 -21.93
CA GLU A 302 -30.90 -17.76 -22.71
C GLU A 302 -30.56 -19.09 -22.01
N GLU A 303 -29.64 -19.09 -21.02
CA GLU A 303 -29.18 -20.31 -20.35
C GLU A 303 -29.67 -20.37 -18.92
N ASP A 304 -30.62 -21.25 -18.56
CA ASP A 304 -31.19 -21.33 -17.19
C ASP A 304 -30.12 -21.57 -16.09
N ASP A 305 -29.14 -22.46 -16.37
CA ASP A 305 -28.06 -22.75 -15.42
C ASP A 305 -27.15 -21.53 -15.23
N THR A 306 -26.84 -20.80 -16.30
CA THR A 306 -26.05 -19.55 -16.23
C THR A 306 -26.82 -18.47 -15.50
N LYS A 307 -28.13 -18.36 -15.71
CA LYS A 307 -28.99 -17.42 -15.01
C LYS A 307 -28.99 -17.72 -13.51
N ARG A 308 -29.21 -18.96 -13.11
CA ARG A 308 -29.15 -19.37 -11.70
C ARG A 308 -27.79 -19.08 -11.08
N LEU A 309 -26.69 -19.38 -11.78
CA LEU A 309 -25.34 -19.08 -11.37
C LEU A 309 -25.13 -17.58 -11.09
N ILE A 310 -25.55 -16.74 -12.03
CA ILE A 310 -25.38 -15.28 -11.94
C ILE A 310 -26.30 -14.69 -10.86
N ASP A 311 -27.57 -15.06 -10.80
CA ASP A 311 -28.52 -14.55 -9.80
C ASP A 311 -28.06 -14.88 -8.37
N THR A 312 -27.59 -16.10 -8.13
CA THR A 312 -27.02 -16.48 -6.85
C THR A 312 -25.73 -15.73 -6.56
N SER A 313 -24.87 -15.58 -7.57
CA SER A 313 -23.61 -14.86 -7.40
C SER A 313 -23.80 -13.38 -7.10
N LEU A 314 -24.81 -12.73 -7.67
CA LEU A 314 -25.20 -11.34 -7.35
C LEU A 314 -25.59 -11.14 -5.89
N ARG A 315 -26.20 -12.15 -5.26
CA ARG A 315 -26.58 -12.11 -3.84
C ARG A 315 -25.39 -12.30 -2.90
N LEU A 316 -24.34 -12.97 -3.35
CA LEU A 316 -23.15 -13.28 -2.57
C LEU A 316 -21.94 -12.39 -2.90
N GLU A 317 -21.99 -11.65 -4.03
CA GLU A 317 -20.93 -10.73 -4.41
C GLU A 317 -20.71 -9.65 -3.33
N GLY A 318 -19.45 -9.40 -2.99
CA GLY A 318 -19.07 -8.40 -1.99
C GLY A 318 -19.12 -8.87 -0.54
N LEU A 319 -19.72 -10.02 -0.23
CA LEU A 319 -19.70 -10.55 1.13
C LEU A 319 -18.28 -10.93 1.57
N PRO A 320 -17.92 -10.68 2.85
CA PRO A 320 -16.66 -11.16 3.42
C PRO A 320 -16.57 -12.68 3.32
N ARG A 321 -15.42 -13.18 2.87
CA ARG A 321 -15.16 -14.62 2.77
C ARG A 321 -14.18 -15.13 3.80
N HIS A 322 -13.12 -14.38 4.02
CA HIS A 322 -12.09 -14.68 5.02
C HIS A 322 -11.52 -13.38 5.56
N SER A 323 -11.03 -13.44 6.79
CA SER A 323 -10.22 -12.40 7.39
C SER A 323 -8.74 -12.71 7.22
N SER A 324 -7.93 -11.67 7.11
CA SER A 324 -6.48 -11.76 7.14
C SER A 324 -5.91 -10.53 7.84
N THR A 325 -4.63 -10.58 8.14
CA THR A 325 -3.92 -9.46 8.73
C THR A 325 -3.46 -8.49 7.62
N HIS A 326 -3.60 -7.19 7.84
CA HIS A 326 -3.09 -6.17 6.93
C HIS A 326 -1.58 -6.32 6.73
N ALA A 327 -1.12 -6.20 5.48
CA ALA A 327 0.28 -6.49 5.13
C ALA A 327 1.31 -5.58 5.84
N ALA A 328 0.90 -4.38 6.28
CA ALA A 328 1.82 -3.36 6.78
C ALA A 328 1.29 -2.55 7.98
N GLY A 329 -0.03 -2.39 8.10
CA GLY A 329 -0.66 -1.48 9.04
C GLY A 329 -0.66 -1.99 10.47
N VAL A 330 -0.18 -1.14 11.37
CA VAL A 330 -0.19 -1.35 12.83
C VAL A 330 -0.79 -0.12 13.49
N VAL A 331 -1.64 -0.29 14.48
CA VAL A 331 -2.11 0.82 15.32
C VAL A 331 -1.36 0.84 16.64
N ILE A 332 -1.05 2.06 17.11
CA ILE A 332 -0.39 2.31 18.39
C ILE A 332 -1.29 3.27 19.17
N CYS A 333 -1.74 2.87 20.34
CA CYS A 333 -2.70 3.61 21.15
C CYS A 333 -2.12 4.09 22.48
N ARG A 334 -2.72 5.14 23.04
CA ARG A 334 -2.38 5.64 24.37
C ARG A 334 -2.75 4.65 25.46
N GLU A 335 -4.00 4.20 25.44
CA GLU A 335 -4.54 3.16 26.32
C GLU A 335 -4.53 1.81 25.58
N PRO A 336 -4.73 0.69 26.28
CA PRO A 336 -4.89 -0.61 25.61
C PRO A 336 -5.86 -0.55 24.43
N VAL A 337 -5.49 -1.15 23.30
CA VAL A 337 -6.29 -1.12 22.06
C VAL A 337 -7.72 -1.60 22.30
N MET A 338 -7.92 -2.57 23.22
CA MET A 338 -9.22 -3.12 23.55
C MET A 338 -10.20 -2.11 24.19
N GLU A 339 -9.69 -1.00 24.74
CA GLU A 339 -10.52 0.10 25.25
C GLU A 339 -11.20 0.91 24.11
N TYR A 340 -10.67 0.80 22.90
CA TYR A 340 -11.16 1.53 21.74
C TYR A 340 -11.89 0.65 20.74
N VAL A 341 -11.40 -0.58 20.50
CA VAL A 341 -11.92 -1.48 19.46
C VAL A 341 -11.82 -2.94 19.92
N PRO A 342 -12.76 -3.81 19.47
CA PRO A 342 -12.66 -5.24 19.74
C PRO A 342 -11.46 -5.84 19.01
N LEU A 343 -10.85 -6.86 19.61
CA LEU A 343 -9.67 -7.55 19.11
C LEU A 343 -10.00 -9.01 18.75
N SER A 344 -9.22 -9.57 17.84
CA SER A 344 -9.22 -11.00 17.51
C SER A 344 -7.80 -11.53 17.42
N ALA A 345 -7.61 -12.82 17.64
CA ALA A 345 -6.34 -13.51 17.44
C ALA A 345 -6.39 -14.35 16.16
N ASN A 346 -5.47 -14.13 15.23
CA ASN A 346 -5.25 -14.94 14.04
C ASN A 346 -3.80 -15.42 14.02
N ASP A 347 -3.56 -16.71 13.96
CA ASP A 347 -2.22 -17.32 13.93
C ASP A 347 -1.25 -16.77 15.02
N GLY A 348 -1.81 -16.54 16.22
CA GLY A 348 -1.05 -16.01 17.36
C GLY A 348 -0.80 -14.48 17.33
N GLN A 349 -1.28 -13.78 16.32
CA GLN A 349 -1.18 -12.32 16.23
C GLN A 349 -2.49 -11.64 16.64
N ILE A 350 -2.39 -10.55 17.38
CA ILE A 350 -3.54 -9.74 17.80
C ILE A 350 -3.88 -8.74 16.70
N ASN A 351 -5.12 -8.82 16.21
CA ASN A 351 -5.66 -7.94 15.19
C ASN A 351 -6.87 -7.16 15.72
N THR A 352 -7.05 -5.93 15.24
CA THR A 352 -8.32 -5.22 15.40
C THR A 352 -9.44 -5.96 14.67
N GLN A 353 -10.70 -5.84 15.12
CA GLN A 353 -11.85 -6.37 14.37
C GLN A 353 -12.45 -5.33 13.41
N TYR A 354 -11.97 -4.09 13.43
CA TYR A 354 -12.36 -3.04 12.50
C TYR A 354 -11.27 -2.81 11.46
N THR A 355 -11.70 -2.50 10.23
CA THR A 355 -10.83 -2.20 9.12
C THR A 355 -10.22 -0.80 9.25
N MET A 356 -9.17 -0.54 8.48
CA MET A 356 -8.41 0.71 8.48
C MET A 356 -9.30 1.98 8.45
N THR A 357 -10.30 2.03 7.57
CA THR A 357 -11.18 3.21 7.43
C THR A 357 -11.95 3.52 8.71
N ILE A 358 -12.48 2.48 9.37
CA ILE A 358 -13.22 2.64 10.63
C ILE A 358 -12.27 3.06 11.76
N LEU A 359 -11.06 2.51 11.80
CA LEU A 359 -10.06 2.90 12.79
C LEU A 359 -9.68 4.37 12.67
N GLU A 360 -9.52 4.88 11.44
CA GLU A 360 -9.25 6.30 11.18
C GLU A 360 -10.40 7.19 11.67
N GLU A 361 -11.67 6.82 11.43
CA GLU A 361 -12.84 7.54 11.92
C GLU A 361 -12.88 7.59 13.45
N LEU A 362 -12.46 6.51 14.12
CA LEU A 362 -12.35 6.42 15.58
C LEU A 362 -11.12 7.16 16.15
N GLY A 363 -10.28 7.75 15.31
CA GLY A 363 -9.10 8.50 15.71
C GLY A 363 -7.87 7.65 16.01
N LEU A 364 -7.89 6.37 15.62
CA LEU A 364 -6.75 5.47 15.73
C LEU A 364 -5.88 5.60 14.47
N LEU A 365 -4.68 6.12 14.64
CA LEU A 365 -3.79 6.37 13.52
C LEU A 365 -2.99 5.11 13.18
N LYS A 366 -3.04 4.76 11.90
CA LYS A 366 -2.27 3.67 11.32
C LYS A 366 -0.81 4.07 11.12
N MET A 367 0.11 3.18 11.44
CA MET A 367 1.53 3.25 11.10
C MET A 367 1.84 2.16 10.09
N ASP A 368 2.37 2.53 8.91
CA ASP A 368 2.64 1.58 7.86
C ASP A 368 4.10 1.12 7.83
N PHE A 369 4.32 -0.14 8.16
CA PHE A 369 5.60 -0.83 8.07
C PHE A 369 5.64 -1.67 6.79
N LEU A 370 5.93 -1.05 5.65
CA LEU A 370 5.93 -1.73 4.36
C LEU A 370 7.23 -2.51 4.15
N GLY A 371 7.13 -3.71 3.62
CA GLY A 371 8.29 -4.52 3.23
C GLY A 371 8.58 -4.37 1.75
N LEU A 372 9.70 -3.75 1.39
CA LEU A 372 10.13 -3.64 0.00
C LEU A 372 11.30 -4.60 -0.28
N ARG A 373 11.06 -5.64 -1.11
CA ARG A 373 12.10 -6.64 -1.46
C ARG A 373 13.35 -6.01 -2.09
N THR A 374 13.19 -4.93 -2.83
CA THR A 374 14.32 -4.21 -3.44
C THR A 374 15.30 -3.69 -2.39
N LEU A 375 14.81 -3.24 -1.24
CA LEU A 375 15.69 -2.82 -0.13
C LEU A 375 16.48 -4.00 0.43
N THR A 376 15.89 -5.19 0.49
CA THR A 376 16.62 -6.42 0.85
C THR A 376 17.70 -6.75 -0.17
N VAL A 377 17.42 -6.60 -1.47
CA VAL A 377 18.42 -6.77 -2.54
C VAL A 377 19.58 -5.78 -2.38
N ILE A 378 19.28 -4.52 -2.15
CA ILE A 378 20.30 -3.48 -1.91
C ILE A 378 21.12 -3.83 -0.68
N GLN A 379 20.49 -4.21 0.44
CA GLN A 379 21.18 -4.58 1.67
C GLN A 379 22.12 -5.77 1.46
N SER A 380 21.64 -6.82 0.81
CA SER A 380 22.42 -8.03 0.54
C SER A 380 23.59 -7.72 -0.41
N ALA A 381 23.37 -6.90 -1.45
CA ALA A 381 24.45 -6.52 -2.36
C ALA A 381 25.52 -5.68 -1.64
N VAL A 382 25.14 -4.71 -0.81
CA VAL A 382 26.08 -3.87 -0.03
C VAL A 382 26.90 -4.73 0.95
N GLN A 383 26.27 -5.67 1.63
CA GLN A 383 26.95 -6.61 2.54
C GLN A 383 27.94 -7.50 1.79
N GLU A 384 27.57 -8.00 0.62
CA GLU A 384 28.44 -8.84 -0.19
C GLU A 384 29.63 -8.03 -0.74
N ILE A 385 29.43 -6.77 -1.13
CA ILE A 385 30.49 -5.83 -1.54
C ILE A 385 31.45 -5.57 -0.37
N GLU A 386 30.94 -5.31 0.84
CA GLU A 386 31.80 -5.14 2.04
C GLU A 386 32.59 -6.41 2.34
N ARG A 387 31.96 -7.60 2.26
CA ARG A 387 32.61 -8.89 2.49
C ARG A 387 33.75 -9.18 1.51
N ILE A 388 33.56 -8.84 0.22
CA ILE A 388 34.52 -9.21 -0.85
C ILE A 388 35.59 -8.13 -1.03
N HIS A 389 35.18 -6.87 -1.05
CA HIS A 389 36.05 -5.75 -1.41
C HIS A 389 36.50 -4.92 -0.20
N GLY A 390 35.89 -5.15 0.99
CA GLY A 390 36.18 -4.33 2.19
C GLY A 390 35.65 -2.89 2.09
N ILE A 391 34.74 -2.62 1.15
CA ILE A 391 34.19 -1.30 0.87
C ILE A 391 32.83 -1.14 1.55
N ARG A 392 32.72 -0.17 2.45
CA ARG A 392 31.44 0.25 3.03
C ARG A 392 30.79 1.28 2.15
N LEU A 393 29.71 0.90 1.48
CA LEU A 393 28.91 1.81 0.67
C LEU A 393 27.81 2.47 1.51
N ASN A 394 27.71 3.80 1.39
CA ASN A 394 26.55 4.56 1.85
C ASN A 394 25.63 4.85 0.66
N MET A 395 24.48 4.18 0.60
CA MET A 395 23.55 4.32 -0.51
C MET A 395 22.85 5.69 -0.55
N GLU A 396 22.90 6.47 0.53
CA GLU A 396 22.38 7.85 0.57
C GLU A 396 23.36 8.88 -0.01
N GLU A 397 24.63 8.52 -0.22
CA GLU A 397 25.71 9.41 -0.67
C GLU A 397 26.25 9.08 -2.08
N LEU A 398 25.50 8.31 -2.84
CA LEU A 398 25.91 7.96 -4.22
C LEU A 398 25.95 9.20 -5.12
N PRO A 399 26.95 9.30 -6.04
CA PRO A 399 27.00 10.38 -7.01
C PRO A 399 25.82 10.30 -7.97
N GLU A 400 24.97 11.34 -8.01
CA GLU A 400 23.75 11.35 -8.84
C GLU A 400 24.02 11.56 -10.35
N ASN A 401 25.24 11.96 -10.74
CA ASN A 401 25.61 12.29 -12.11
C ASN A 401 26.53 11.23 -12.75
N ASP A 402 26.35 9.96 -12.39
CA ASP A 402 27.19 8.88 -12.92
C ASP A 402 26.78 8.50 -14.35
N SER A 403 27.63 8.86 -15.32
CA SER A 403 27.38 8.62 -16.74
C SER A 403 27.26 7.15 -17.09
N MET A 404 28.02 6.27 -16.42
CA MET A 404 27.97 4.82 -16.66
C MET A 404 26.59 4.25 -16.32
N VAL A 405 25.98 4.74 -15.23
CA VAL A 405 24.62 4.35 -14.81
C VAL A 405 23.58 4.79 -15.84
N TYR A 406 23.63 6.08 -16.25
CA TYR A 406 22.67 6.59 -17.24
C TYR A 406 22.84 5.95 -18.61
N ASP A 407 24.08 5.69 -19.05
CA ASP A 407 24.33 5.02 -20.33
C ASP A 407 23.77 3.60 -20.34
N MET A 408 23.87 2.86 -19.21
CA MET A 408 23.26 1.55 -19.04
C MET A 408 21.72 1.64 -19.13
N ILE A 409 21.11 2.64 -18.48
CA ILE A 409 19.65 2.86 -18.52
C ILE A 409 19.20 3.24 -19.93
N CYS A 410 19.91 4.13 -20.62
CA CYS A 410 19.62 4.56 -21.99
C CYS A 410 19.72 3.41 -23.01
N GLN A 411 20.55 2.41 -22.74
CA GLN A 411 20.63 1.20 -23.55
C GLN A 411 19.50 0.20 -23.24
N GLY A 412 18.68 0.47 -22.21
CA GLY A 412 17.62 -0.42 -21.74
C GLY A 412 18.14 -1.72 -21.08
N LYS A 413 19.38 -1.72 -20.59
CA LYS A 413 19.99 -2.85 -19.86
C LYS A 413 19.56 -2.86 -18.40
N THR A 414 18.26 -2.73 -18.16
CA THR A 414 17.64 -2.49 -16.85
C THR A 414 16.92 -3.71 -16.27
N GLU A 415 17.29 -4.92 -16.66
CA GLU A 415 16.80 -6.15 -16.02
C GLU A 415 17.18 -6.14 -14.54
N GLY A 416 16.20 -6.36 -13.65
CA GLY A 416 16.38 -6.33 -12.21
C GLY A 416 16.53 -4.92 -11.60
N VAL A 417 16.55 -3.86 -12.40
CA VAL A 417 16.56 -2.48 -11.91
C VAL A 417 15.16 -2.06 -11.50
N PHE A 418 15.01 -1.61 -10.27
CA PHE A 418 13.71 -1.26 -9.70
C PHE A 418 12.94 -0.26 -10.57
N GLN A 419 11.66 -0.54 -10.83
CA GLN A 419 10.74 0.22 -11.69
C GLN A 419 11.12 0.28 -13.18
N LEU A 420 12.30 -0.15 -13.61
CA LEU A 420 12.78 0.01 -14.98
C LEU A 420 12.89 -1.33 -15.76
N GLU A 421 12.48 -2.46 -15.18
CA GLU A 421 12.73 -3.79 -15.74
C GLU A 421 11.72 -4.27 -16.78
N SER A 422 10.50 -3.69 -16.85
CA SER A 422 9.50 -4.14 -17.82
C SER A 422 9.89 -3.84 -19.26
N GLY A 423 9.48 -4.69 -20.22
CA GLY A 423 9.83 -4.54 -21.63
C GLY A 423 9.48 -3.15 -22.20
N GLY A 424 8.27 -2.67 -21.87
CA GLY A 424 7.84 -1.35 -22.31
C GLY A 424 8.61 -0.20 -21.63
N MET A 425 8.95 -0.34 -20.34
CA MET A 425 9.77 0.66 -19.66
C MET A 425 11.20 0.70 -20.22
N LYS A 426 11.78 -0.45 -20.55
CA LYS A 426 13.09 -0.52 -21.23
C LYS A 426 13.08 0.23 -22.57
N GLN A 427 12.02 0.04 -23.36
CA GLN A 427 11.85 0.74 -24.62
C GLN A 427 11.69 2.25 -24.38
N PHE A 428 10.87 2.64 -23.42
CA PHE A 428 10.69 4.04 -23.06
C PHE A 428 12.00 4.71 -22.58
N MET A 429 12.82 4.03 -21.77
CA MET A 429 14.13 4.57 -21.34
C MET A 429 15.09 4.78 -22.51
N ARG A 430 15.05 3.92 -23.55
CA ARG A 430 15.82 4.13 -24.78
C ARG A 430 15.38 5.37 -25.56
N GLU A 431 14.10 5.70 -25.52
CA GLU A 431 13.54 6.89 -26.19
C GLU A 431 13.74 8.15 -25.36
N LEU A 432 13.54 8.07 -24.05
CA LEU A 432 13.70 9.17 -23.10
C LEU A 432 15.15 9.65 -22.96
N GLN A 433 16.11 8.73 -23.05
CA GLN A 433 17.55 9.01 -22.88
C GLN A 433 17.83 9.81 -21.60
N PRO A 434 17.52 9.29 -20.39
CA PRO A 434 17.70 10.00 -19.14
C PRO A 434 19.18 10.32 -18.87
N ARG A 435 19.45 11.53 -18.34
CA ARG A 435 20.79 12.00 -18.02
C ARG A 435 20.91 12.54 -16.58
N CYS A 436 19.78 12.63 -15.88
CA CYS A 436 19.71 13.07 -14.50
C CYS A 436 18.55 12.38 -13.78
N LEU A 437 18.50 12.52 -12.46
CA LEU A 437 17.45 11.91 -11.65
C LEU A 437 16.07 12.48 -11.98
N GLU A 438 15.95 13.76 -12.33
CA GLU A 438 14.70 14.39 -12.77
C GLU A 438 14.09 13.69 -14.00
N ASP A 439 14.91 13.27 -14.97
CA ASP A 439 14.45 12.48 -16.11
C ASP A 439 13.85 11.12 -15.67
N MET A 440 14.46 10.48 -14.67
CA MET A 440 13.96 9.22 -14.12
C MET A 440 12.64 9.43 -13.36
N ILE A 441 12.53 10.51 -12.58
CA ILE A 441 11.31 10.91 -11.87
C ILE A 441 10.16 11.08 -12.86
N ALA A 442 10.40 11.83 -13.93
CA ALA A 442 9.43 12.03 -15.00
C ALA A 442 9.07 10.71 -15.72
N GLY A 443 10.07 9.87 -15.98
CA GLY A 443 9.89 8.56 -16.60
C GLY A 443 8.96 7.65 -15.80
N ILE A 444 9.17 7.55 -14.49
CA ILE A 444 8.34 6.77 -13.58
C ILE A 444 6.90 7.35 -13.50
N ALA A 445 6.78 8.68 -13.53
CA ALA A 445 5.48 9.34 -13.47
C ALA A 445 4.67 9.17 -14.76
N LEU A 446 5.31 9.17 -15.92
CA LEU A 446 4.67 9.09 -17.24
C LEU A 446 4.31 7.66 -17.66
N TYR A 447 5.13 6.65 -17.30
CA TYR A 447 4.91 5.29 -17.76
C TYR A 447 3.82 4.55 -16.97
N ARG A 448 2.57 4.95 -17.17
CA ARG A 448 1.37 4.36 -16.56
C ARG A 448 0.17 4.49 -17.51
N PRO A 449 -0.85 3.64 -17.40
CA PRO A 449 -2.08 3.80 -18.17
C PRO A 449 -2.67 5.22 -17.99
N GLY A 450 -2.93 5.91 -19.10
CA GLY A 450 -3.36 7.31 -19.15
C GLY A 450 -2.22 8.28 -19.46
N PRO A 451 -1.23 8.51 -18.56
CA PRO A 451 -0.13 9.44 -18.84
C PRO A 451 0.78 9.02 -20.00
N MET A 452 0.83 7.74 -20.36
CA MET A 452 1.64 7.25 -21.49
C MET A 452 1.30 7.95 -22.82
N ASP A 453 0.08 8.42 -23.01
CA ASP A 453 -0.34 9.14 -24.22
C ASP A 453 0.42 10.48 -24.38
N PHE A 454 1.01 11.01 -23.32
CA PHE A 454 1.77 12.27 -23.32
C PHE A 454 3.27 12.07 -23.51
N ILE A 455 3.79 10.84 -23.49
CA ILE A 455 5.22 10.54 -23.69
C ILE A 455 5.76 11.14 -24.99
N PRO A 456 5.07 11.04 -26.16
CA PRO A 456 5.57 11.64 -27.38
C PRO A 456 5.74 13.17 -27.30
N LYS A 457 4.79 13.86 -26.63
CA LYS A 457 4.88 15.32 -26.40
C LYS A 457 6.06 15.67 -25.51
N TYR A 458 6.26 14.92 -24.42
CA TYR A 458 7.37 15.10 -23.49
C TYR A 458 8.74 14.91 -24.17
N ILE A 459 8.92 13.81 -24.91
CA ILE A 459 10.16 13.51 -25.65
C ILE A 459 10.44 14.59 -26.72
N LYS A 460 9.40 15.02 -27.44
CA LYS A 460 9.54 16.12 -28.42
C LYS A 460 10.00 17.41 -27.75
N GLY A 461 9.42 17.77 -26.60
CA GLY A 461 9.82 18.94 -25.82
C GLY A 461 11.27 18.84 -25.33
N LYS A 462 11.66 17.68 -24.77
CA LYS A 462 13.03 17.40 -24.34
C LYS A 462 14.07 17.59 -25.49
N ASN A 463 13.73 17.08 -26.66
CA ASN A 463 14.62 17.14 -27.83
C ASN A 463 14.58 18.49 -28.59
N ALA A 464 13.67 19.41 -28.22
CA ALA A 464 13.52 20.69 -28.89
C ALA A 464 14.61 21.72 -28.57
N GLY A 465 15.61 21.38 -27.75
CA GLY A 465 16.73 22.25 -27.42
C GLY A 465 16.32 23.57 -26.74
N GLY A 466 15.32 23.52 -25.85
CA GLY A 466 14.82 24.67 -25.08
C GLY A 466 13.77 25.55 -25.79
N LYS A 467 13.33 25.17 -26.98
CA LYS A 467 12.27 25.90 -27.72
C LYS A 467 10.87 25.35 -27.36
N VAL A 468 10.50 25.39 -26.08
CA VAL A 468 9.17 25.03 -25.62
C VAL A 468 8.25 26.25 -25.74
N GLN A 469 7.06 26.06 -26.30
CA GLN A 469 6.00 27.09 -26.31
C GLN A 469 5.06 26.89 -25.14
N TYR A 470 4.95 27.91 -24.30
CA TYR A 470 4.03 27.93 -23.16
C TYR A 470 2.76 28.71 -23.53
N THR A 471 1.61 28.31 -23.04
CA THR A 471 0.33 29.03 -23.22
C THR A 471 0.41 30.43 -22.58
N HIS A 472 1.20 30.59 -21.50
CA HIS A 472 1.51 31.89 -20.91
C HIS A 472 2.93 31.87 -20.30
N PRO A 473 3.73 32.98 -20.35
CA PRO A 473 5.10 33.00 -19.82
C PRO A 473 5.25 32.60 -18.36
N LYS A 474 4.25 32.88 -17.51
CA LYS A 474 4.25 32.47 -16.09
C LYS A 474 4.24 30.95 -15.88
N LEU A 475 3.97 30.15 -16.92
CA LEU A 475 4.06 28.68 -16.85
C LEU A 475 5.50 28.16 -17.00
N GLU A 476 6.39 28.96 -17.57
CA GLU A 476 7.77 28.54 -17.83
C GLU A 476 8.49 28.07 -16.55
N PRO A 477 8.52 28.82 -15.44
CA PRO A 477 9.21 28.39 -14.21
C PRO A 477 8.63 27.11 -13.60
N ILE A 478 7.33 26.82 -13.86
CA ILE A 478 6.64 25.64 -13.31
C ILE A 478 6.86 24.42 -14.19
N LEU A 479 6.90 24.61 -15.51
CA LEU A 479 6.90 23.52 -16.49
C LEU A 479 8.24 23.34 -17.24
N GLU A 480 9.25 24.12 -16.93
CA GLU A 480 10.56 24.04 -17.57
C GLU A 480 11.18 22.65 -17.44
N ASN A 481 11.20 22.09 -16.22
CA ASN A 481 11.75 20.77 -15.92
C ASN A 481 10.95 19.61 -16.54
N THR A 482 9.78 19.89 -17.09
CA THR A 482 8.93 18.91 -17.78
C THR A 482 8.62 19.29 -19.23
N TYR A 483 9.42 20.18 -19.78
CA TYR A 483 9.37 20.59 -21.19
C TYR A 483 7.97 21.05 -21.65
N GLY A 484 7.28 21.82 -20.79
CA GLY A 484 5.95 22.35 -21.06
C GLY A 484 4.80 21.35 -20.88
N CYS A 485 5.06 20.19 -20.32
CA CYS A 485 4.04 19.20 -19.98
C CYS A 485 3.67 19.28 -18.51
N ILE A 486 2.38 19.23 -18.18
CA ILE A 486 1.95 18.97 -16.81
C ILE A 486 2.12 17.46 -16.57
N VAL A 487 2.94 17.07 -15.60
CA VAL A 487 3.22 15.68 -15.22
C VAL A 487 2.82 15.42 -13.77
N TYR A 488 3.05 16.41 -12.90
CA TYR A 488 2.94 16.26 -11.45
C TYR A 488 1.74 17.00 -10.88
N GLN A 489 1.20 16.45 -9.79
CA GLN A 489 0.15 17.08 -8.98
C GLN A 489 0.62 18.42 -8.41
N GLU A 490 1.88 18.49 -8.01
CA GLU A 490 2.56 19.67 -7.51
C GLU A 490 2.53 20.81 -8.52
N GLN A 491 2.74 20.51 -9.81
CA GLN A 491 2.64 21.52 -10.88
C GLN A 491 1.22 22.09 -11.02
N VAL A 492 0.19 21.26 -10.89
CA VAL A 492 -1.19 21.75 -10.87
C VAL A 492 -1.40 22.73 -9.72
N MET A 493 -0.89 22.39 -8.51
CA MET A 493 -0.98 23.27 -7.35
C MET A 493 -0.22 24.59 -7.53
N GLN A 494 0.99 24.53 -8.10
CA GLN A 494 1.79 25.72 -8.42
C GLN A 494 1.10 26.62 -9.45
N ILE A 495 0.53 26.04 -10.51
CA ILE A 495 -0.22 26.80 -11.52
C ILE A 495 -1.39 27.55 -10.89
N VAL A 496 -2.18 26.88 -10.07
CA VAL A 496 -3.35 27.47 -9.38
C VAL A 496 -2.90 28.60 -8.45
N ARG A 497 -1.82 28.41 -7.69
CA ARG A 497 -1.22 29.42 -6.81
C ARG A 497 -0.69 30.61 -7.60
N ASP A 498 0.22 30.38 -8.54
CA ASP A 498 1.06 31.43 -9.16
C ASP A 498 0.28 32.24 -10.21
N LEU A 499 -0.71 31.63 -10.85
CA LEU A 499 -1.50 32.32 -11.87
C LEU A 499 -2.74 32.99 -11.27
N ALA A 500 -3.44 32.32 -10.38
CA ALA A 500 -4.71 32.81 -9.85
C ALA A 500 -4.64 33.35 -8.42
N GLY A 501 -3.53 33.11 -7.69
CA GLY A 501 -3.31 33.67 -6.34
C GLY A 501 -3.94 32.88 -5.21
N TYR A 502 -4.16 31.58 -5.39
CA TYR A 502 -4.63 30.69 -4.32
C TYR A 502 -3.54 30.43 -3.28
N SER A 503 -3.93 30.11 -2.05
CA SER A 503 -3.01 29.48 -1.10
C SER A 503 -2.61 28.07 -1.59
N LEU A 504 -1.50 27.53 -1.11
CA LEU A 504 -1.12 26.12 -1.43
C LEU A 504 -2.13 25.12 -0.87
N GLY A 505 -2.69 25.40 0.33
CA GLY A 505 -3.73 24.55 0.93
C GLY A 505 -4.96 24.47 0.04
N ARG A 506 -5.47 25.63 -0.39
CA ARG A 506 -6.62 25.72 -1.31
C ARG A 506 -6.31 25.08 -2.67
N SER A 507 -5.08 25.23 -3.18
CA SER A 507 -4.64 24.63 -4.44
C SER A 507 -4.72 23.09 -4.40
N ASP A 508 -4.42 22.45 -3.25
CA ASP A 508 -4.60 21.00 -3.08
C ASP A 508 -6.09 20.59 -3.16
N LEU A 509 -6.99 21.40 -2.59
CA LEU A 509 -8.43 21.13 -2.68
C LEU A 509 -8.93 21.19 -4.14
N VAL A 510 -8.50 22.22 -4.90
CA VAL A 510 -8.82 22.34 -6.34
C VAL A 510 -8.30 21.14 -7.12
N ARG A 511 -7.01 20.79 -6.96
CA ARG A 511 -6.41 19.60 -7.58
C ARG A 511 -7.20 18.31 -7.28
N ARG A 512 -7.64 18.11 -6.04
CA ARG A 512 -8.46 16.94 -5.64
C ARG A 512 -9.83 16.93 -6.30
N ALA A 513 -10.49 18.10 -6.39
CA ALA A 513 -11.77 18.25 -7.07
C ALA A 513 -11.65 17.84 -8.55
N MET A 514 -10.58 18.29 -9.21
CA MET A 514 -10.24 17.90 -10.59
C MET A 514 -10.08 16.39 -10.73
N SER A 515 -9.29 15.76 -9.85
CA SER A 515 -9.06 14.31 -9.89
C SER A 515 -10.32 13.47 -9.65
N LYS A 516 -11.25 13.96 -8.79
CA LYS A 516 -12.51 13.25 -8.45
C LYS A 516 -13.66 13.53 -9.42
N LYS A 517 -13.46 14.36 -10.46
CA LYS A 517 -14.45 14.74 -11.49
C LYS A 517 -15.77 15.26 -10.90
N LYS A 518 -15.74 16.06 -9.84
CA LYS A 518 -16.94 16.69 -9.27
C LYS A 518 -17.36 17.89 -10.14
N ALA A 519 -18.22 17.65 -11.12
CA ALA A 519 -18.57 18.63 -12.17
C ALA A 519 -19.05 19.99 -11.62
N SER A 520 -19.89 20.00 -10.58
CA SER A 520 -20.38 21.24 -9.95
C SER A 520 -19.26 22.05 -9.30
N VAL A 521 -18.37 21.39 -8.55
CA VAL A 521 -17.21 22.02 -7.91
C VAL A 521 -16.24 22.55 -8.97
N MET A 522 -16.04 21.79 -10.05
CA MET A 522 -15.15 22.17 -11.16
C MET A 522 -15.64 23.43 -11.89
N ALA A 523 -16.94 23.55 -12.12
CA ALA A 523 -17.51 24.74 -12.76
C ALA A 523 -17.34 26.00 -11.89
N GLU A 524 -17.52 25.86 -10.58
CA GLU A 524 -17.30 26.94 -9.61
C GLU A 524 -15.81 27.34 -9.55
N GLU A 525 -14.91 26.37 -9.39
CA GLU A 525 -13.47 26.63 -9.31
C GLU A 525 -12.90 27.20 -10.63
N ARG A 526 -13.46 26.84 -11.78
CA ARG A 526 -13.09 27.45 -13.08
C ARG A 526 -13.38 28.94 -13.08
N GLY A 527 -14.56 29.34 -12.58
CA GLY A 527 -14.92 30.75 -12.46
C GLY A 527 -13.98 31.51 -11.54
N LYS A 528 -13.69 30.97 -10.35
CA LYS A 528 -12.76 31.56 -9.38
C LYS A 528 -11.32 31.63 -9.91
N PHE A 529 -10.83 30.61 -10.57
CA PHE A 529 -9.51 30.61 -11.18
C PHE A 529 -9.35 31.72 -12.22
N ILE A 530 -10.35 31.93 -13.07
CA ILE A 530 -10.29 32.94 -14.13
C ILE A 530 -10.52 34.33 -13.57
N HIS A 531 -11.62 34.54 -12.85
CA HIS A 531 -12.14 35.88 -12.47
C HIS A 531 -11.88 36.26 -11.01
N GLY A 532 -11.51 35.29 -10.16
CA GLY A 532 -11.45 35.47 -8.71
C GLY A 532 -12.79 35.30 -8.03
N ASP A 533 -12.81 35.37 -6.68
CA ASP A 533 -13.99 35.35 -5.84
C ASP A 533 -14.19 36.65 -5.01
N GLY A 534 -13.38 37.64 -5.29
CA GLY A 534 -13.43 38.98 -4.70
C GLY A 534 -12.43 39.20 -3.56
N ASP A 535 -12.38 38.33 -2.56
CA ASP A 535 -11.58 38.55 -1.34
C ASP A 535 -10.43 37.57 -1.16
N GLU A 536 -10.67 36.27 -1.34
CA GLU A 536 -9.65 35.23 -1.07
C GLU A 536 -8.78 34.92 -2.27
N VAL A 537 -9.35 34.95 -3.47
CA VAL A 537 -8.64 34.57 -4.71
C VAL A 537 -8.68 35.70 -5.72
N PRO A 538 -7.53 36.28 -6.07
CA PRO A 538 -7.48 37.36 -7.07
C PRO A 538 -7.98 36.96 -8.46
N GLY A 539 -7.71 35.72 -8.89
CA GLY A 539 -7.99 35.24 -10.23
C GLY A 539 -6.95 35.63 -11.28
N CYS A 540 -6.87 34.84 -12.36
CA CYS A 540 -5.92 35.03 -13.44
C CYS A 540 -6.03 36.40 -14.10
N VAL A 541 -7.22 36.88 -14.37
CA VAL A 541 -7.46 38.15 -15.04
C VAL A 541 -6.87 39.32 -14.25
N LYS A 542 -7.10 39.37 -12.93
CA LYS A 542 -6.55 40.40 -12.03
C LYS A 542 -5.00 40.31 -12.00
N ASN A 543 -4.44 39.12 -12.17
CA ASN A 543 -3.01 38.89 -12.23
C ASN A 543 -2.39 39.13 -13.62
N GLY A 544 -3.15 39.72 -14.56
CA GLY A 544 -2.68 40.12 -15.88
C GLY A 544 -2.63 39.01 -16.93
N ILE A 545 -3.37 37.92 -16.72
CA ILE A 545 -3.44 36.81 -17.67
C ILE A 545 -4.72 36.96 -18.52
N PRO A 546 -4.63 36.93 -19.87
CA PRO A 546 -5.78 36.99 -20.76
C PRO A 546 -6.79 35.87 -20.48
N ILE A 547 -8.10 36.18 -20.62
CA ILE A 547 -9.17 35.21 -20.34
C ILE A 547 -9.00 33.93 -21.15
N GLU A 548 -8.74 34.04 -22.45
CA GLU A 548 -8.58 32.89 -23.35
C GLU A 548 -7.39 32.00 -22.92
N ALA A 549 -6.32 32.61 -22.43
CA ALA A 549 -5.17 31.87 -21.90
C ALA A 549 -5.51 31.17 -20.58
N ALA A 550 -6.23 31.86 -19.67
CA ALA A 550 -6.65 31.30 -18.40
C ALA A 550 -7.63 30.12 -18.59
N GLU A 551 -8.60 30.24 -19.51
CA GLU A 551 -9.52 29.18 -19.87
C GLU A 551 -8.79 27.94 -20.41
N LYS A 552 -7.89 28.16 -21.38
CA LYS A 552 -7.09 27.07 -21.95
C LYS A 552 -6.23 26.37 -20.91
N ILE A 553 -5.59 27.11 -20.02
CA ILE A 553 -4.76 26.56 -18.95
C ILE A 553 -5.62 25.73 -17.99
N PHE A 554 -6.81 26.20 -17.61
CA PHE A 554 -7.70 25.46 -16.72
C PHE A 554 -8.18 24.15 -17.36
N ASP A 555 -8.53 24.18 -18.64
CA ASP A 555 -8.96 23.01 -19.39
C ASP A 555 -7.80 21.98 -19.53
N GLU A 556 -6.60 22.44 -19.84
CA GLU A 556 -5.38 21.60 -19.84
C GLU A 556 -5.12 20.97 -18.47
N MET A 557 -5.20 21.75 -17.37
CA MET A 557 -5.06 21.21 -16.01
C MET A 557 -6.12 20.15 -15.70
N THR A 558 -7.38 20.38 -16.08
CA THR A 558 -8.49 19.46 -15.82
C THR A 558 -8.29 18.12 -16.53
N ASP A 559 -7.77 18.13 -17.75
CA ASP A 559 -7.48 16.92 -18.49
C ASP A 559 -6.31 16.13 -17.89
N PHE A 560 -5.27 16.82 -17.45
CA PHE A 560 -4.10 16.21 -16.82
C PHE A 560 -4.28 15.80 -15.37
N ALA A 561 -5.08 16.53 -14.59
CA ALA A 561 -5.26 16.27 -13.16
C ALA A 561 -5.81 14.86 -12.86
N LYS A 562 -6.46 14.22 -13.83
CA LYS A 562 -6.92 12.82 -13.76
C LYS A 562 -5.75 11.83 -13.71
N TYR A 563 -4.60 12.21 -14.26
CA TYR A 563 -3.44 11.35 -14.50
C TYR A 563 -2.17 11.89 -13.84
N ALA A 564 -2.18 13.13 -13.35
CA ALA A 564 -1.04 13.76 -12.67
C ALA A 564 -0.54 12.90 -11.50
N PHE A 565 0.77 12.72 -11.41
CA PHE A 565 1.40 11.89 -10.41
C PHE A 565 1.93 12.71 -9.23
N ASN A 566 2.03 12.09 -8.06
CA ASN A 566 2.69 12.67 -6.92
C ASN A 566 4.21 12.69 -7.17
N LYS A 567 4.80 13.88 -7.33
CA LYS A 567 6.24 14.06 -7.59
C LYS A 567 7.08 13.50 -6.44
N SER A 568 6.63 13.70 -5.19
CA SER A 568 7.31 13.19 -4.00
C SER A 568 7.48 11.67 -4.05
N HIS A 569 6.41 10.94 -4.41
CA HIS A 569 6.47 9.48 -4.56
C HIS A 569 7.38 9.05 -5.71
N ALA A 570 7.28 9.73 -6.87
CA ALA A 570 8.14 9.44 -8.02
C ALA A 570 9.61 9.67 -7.72
N ALA A 571 9.96 10.72 -6.98
CA ALA A 571 11.32 11.04 -6.56
C ALA A 571 11.90 9.95 -5.66
N CYS A 572 11.14 9.51 -4.64
CA CYS A 572 11.56 8.41 -3.77
C CYS A 572 11.87 7.14 -4.57
N TYR A 573 10.99 6.78 -5.48
CA TYR A 573 11.14 5.56 -6.29
C TYR A 573 12.23 5.67 -7.36
N ALA A 574 12.45 6.87 -7.89
CA ALA A 574 13.57 7.13 -8.80
C ALA A 574 14.92 6.96 -8.10
N VAL A 575 15.04 7.38 -6.83
CA VAL A 575 16.26 7.15 -6.04
C VAL A 575 16.51 5.67 -5.83
N VAL A 576 15.51 4.86 -5.44
CA VAL A 576 15.68 3.41 -5.32
C VAL A 576 16.03 2.77 -6.66
N GLY A 577 15.39 3.22 -7.75
CA GLY A 577 15.71 2.78 -9.10
C GLY A 577 17.17 3.10 -9.48
N TYR A 578 17.62 4.31 -9.17
CA TYR A 578 18.99 4.73 -9.40
C TYR A 578 20.00 3.92 -8.56
N GLN A 579 19.71 3.70 -7.27
CA GLN A 579 20.57 2.88 -6.40
C GLN A 579 20.74 1.45 -6.94
N THR A 580 19.66 0.82 -7.40
CA THR A 580 19.76 -0.51 -8.02
C THR A 580 20.47 -0.50 -9.35
N ALA A 581 20.30 0.54 -10.16
CA ALA A 581 21.04 0.72 -11.40
C ALA A 581 22.53 0.94 -11.15
N TRP A 582 22.87 1.74 -10.14
CA TRP A 582 24.26 2.00 -9.74
C TRP A 582 24.96 0.72 -9.27
N LEU A 583 24.30 -0.08 -8.41
CA LEU A 583 24.83 -1.38 -7.98
C LEU A 583 25.03 -2.31 -9.19
N LYS A 584 24.07 -2.37 -10.11
CA LYS A 584 24.20 -3.20 -11.32
C LYS A 584 25.35 -2.75 -12.22
N ALA A 585 25.57 -1.44 -12.33
CA ALA A 585 26.62 -0.87 -13.18
C ALA A 585 28.03 -1.08 -12.60
N HIS A 586 28.22 -0.89 -11.29
CA HIS A 586 29.53 -0.92 -10.64
C HIS A 586 29.88 -2.27 -10.00
N TYR A 587 28.89 -3.01 -9.52
CA TYR A 587 29.05 -4.30 -8.83
C TYR A 587 28.07 -5.34 -9.37
N PRO A 588 28.14 -5.63 -10.69
CA PRO A 588 27.14 -6.46 -11.37
C PRO A 588 27.04 -7.89 -10.80
N VAL A 589 28.14 -8.46 -10.33
CA VAL A 589 28.17 -9.84 -9.82
C VAL A 589 27.44 -9.94 -8.47
N GLU A 590 27.78 -9.03 -7.55
CA GLU A 590 27.20 -8.95 -6.21
C GLU A 590 25.71 -8.58 -6.29
N PHE A 591 25.37 -7.64 -7.16
CA PHE A 591 23.97 -7.24 -7.38
C PHE A 591 23.12 -8.39 -7.93
N MET A 592 23.62 -9.11 -8.96
CA MET A 592 22.88 -10.23 -9.55
C MET A 592 22.75 -11.41 -8.60
N ALA A 593 23.76 -11.67 -7.75
CA ALA A 593 23.67 -12.70 -6.70
C ALA A 593 22.59 -12.35 -5.67
N ALA A 594 22.55 -11.10 -5.18
CA ALA A 594 21.54 -10.61 -4.28
C ALA A 594 20.13 -10.65 -4.89
N LEU A 595 20.02 -10.25 -6.16
CA LEU A 595 18.76 -10.23 -6.91
C LEU A 595 18.19 -11.65 -7.07
N MET A 596 19.00 -12.61 -7.51
CA MET A 596 18.59 -14.02 -7.63
C MET A 596 18.21 -14.61 -6.28
N THR A 597 18.93 -14.26 -5.21
CA THR A 597 18.60 -14.66 -3.84
C THR A 597 17.19 -14.20 -3.45
N SER A 598 16.81 -12.99 -3.78
CA SER A 598 15.49 -12.44 -3.44
C SER A 598 14.30 -13.14 -4.11
N VAL A 599 14.56 -13.92 -5.16
CA VAL A 599 13.52 -14.60 -5.96
C VAL A 599 13.73 -16.12 -6.01
N MET A 600 14.50 -16.71 -5.10
CA MET A 600 14.83 -18.16 -5.10
C MET A 600 13.60 -19.06 -5.19
N ASP A 601 12.47 -18.64 -4.60
CA ASP A 601 11.22 -19.39 -4.61
C ASP A 601 10.49 -19.35 -5.98
N ASN A 602 11.01 -18.60 -6.95
CA ASN A 602 10.44 -18.44 -8.29
C ASN A 602 11.43 -18.88 -9.39
N ALA A 603 11.36 -20.15 -9.76
CA ALA A 603 12.28 -20.76 -10.73
C ALA A 603 12.29 -20.02 -12.10
N ALA A 604 11.14 -19.48 -12.55
CA ALA A 604 11.07 -18.75 -13.82
C ALA A 604 11.87 -17.42 -13.75
N LYS A 605 11.77 -16.68 -12.64
CA LYS A 605 12.56 -15.47 -12.44
C LYS A 605 14.05 -15.77 -12.30
N VAL A 606 14.41 -16.80 -11.53
CA VAL A 606 15.81 -17.25 -11.40
C VAL A 606 16.38 -17.59 -12.76
N SER A 607 15.66 -18.37 -13.59
CA SER A 607 16.09 -18.71 -14.96
C SER A 607 16.28 -17.44 -15.83
N GLY A 608 15.38 -16.47 -15.75
CA GLY A 608 15.51 -15.20 -16.48
C GLY A 608 16.77 -14.42 -16.08
N TYR A 609 17.07 -14.35 -14.79
CA TYR A 609 18.28 -13.67 -14.30
C TYR A 609 19.58 -14.43 -14.61
N ILE A 610 19.54 -15.77 -14.69
CA ILE A 610 20.66 -16.57 -15.20
C ILE A 610 20.98 -16.20 -16.67
N GLU A 611 19.95 -16.04 -17.51
CA GLU A 611 20.15 -15.61 -18.89
C GLU A 611 20.70 -14.16 -18.97
N GLU A 612 20.27 -13.29 -18.06
CA GLU A 612 20.84 -11.94 -17.98
C GLU A 612 22.32 -11.97 -17.56
N CYS A 613 22.69 -12.79 -16.55
CA CYS A 613 24.08 -13.01 -16.15
C CYS A 613 24.95 -13.45 -17.34
N LYS A 614 24.47 -14.40 -18.16
CA LYS A 614 25.18 -14.83 -19.37
C LYS A 614 25.42 -13.70 -20.35
N LYS A 615 24.40 -12.82 -20.58
CA LYS A 615 24.53 -11.64 -21.46
C LYS A 615 25.54 -10.64 -20.92
N MET A 616 25.65 -10.54 -19.60
CA MET A 616 26.62 -9.68 -18.91
C MET A 616 28.01 -10.29 -18.80
N GLY A 617 28.21 -11.53 -19.26
CA GLY A 617 29.49 -12.25 -19.16
C GLY A 617 29.77 -12.77 -17.74
N ILE A 618 28.77 -12.83 -16.84
CA ILE A 618 28.93 -13.32 -15.48
C ILE A 618 28.77 -14.85 -15.49
N GLN A 619 29.81 -15.55 -15.01
CA GLN A 619 29.78 -17.00 -14.91
C GLN A 619 29.04 -17.47 -13.67
N LEU A 620 28.12 -18.45 -13.84
CA LEU A 620 27.50 -19.19 -12.74
C LEU A 620 28.22 -20.50 -12.54
N LEU A 621 28.53 -20.80 -11.27
CA LEU A 621 29.08 -22.06 -10.83
C LEU A 621 27.95 -22.99 -10.38
N PRO A 622 28.03 -24.31 -10.61
CA PRO A 622 27.01 -25.26 -10.15
C PRO A 622 26.89 -25.26 -8.62
N PRO A 623 25.79 -25.79 -8.05
CA PRO A 623 25.69 -25.97 -6.61
C PRO A 623 26.81 -26.93 -6.12
N ASP A 624 27.38 -26.63 -4.94
CA ASP A 624 28.46 -27.35 -4.32
C ASP A 624 28.31 -27.35 -2.80
N ILE A 625 28.31 -28.51 -2.16
CA ILE A 625 28.12 -28.64 -0.70
C ILE A 625 29.31 -28.10 0.10
N ASN A 626 30.48 -28.00 -0.50
CA ASN A 626 31.69 -27.50 0.15
C ASN A 626 31.95 -26.01 -0.03
N GLU A 627 31.27 -25.38 -0.98
CA GLU A 627 31.47 -23.96 -1.31
C GLU A 627 30.15 -23.16 -1.37
N GLY A 628 29.02 -23.87 -1.53
CA GLY A 628 27.71 -23.25 -1.61
C GLY A 628 27.16 -22.81 -0.25
N TYR A 629 26.30 -21.84 -0.27
CA TYR A 629 25.55 -21.33 0.87
C TYR A 629 24.05 -21.44 0.60
N ARG A 630 23.25 -21.10 1.58
CA ARG A 630 21.80 -21.01 1.44
C ARG A 630 21.39 -20.10 0.29
N GLN A 631 22.11 -18.98 0.12
CA GLN A 631 21.88 -17.94 -0.86
C GLN A 631 22.86 -18.06 -2.03
N PHE A 632 22.56 -17.39 -3.16
CA PHE A 632 23.57 -17.17 -4.19
C PHE A 632 24.71 -16.34 -3.61
N SER A 633 25.92 -16.77 -3.77
CA SER A 633 27.11 -16.13 -3.20
C SER A 633 28.15 -15.86 -4.28
N VAL A 634 29.01 -14.88 -4.03
CA VAL A 634 30.09 -14.52 -4.96
C VAL A 634 31.40 -15.12 -4.49
N SER A 635 32.10 -15.77 -5.43
CA SER A 635 33.43 -16.32 -5.25
C SER A 635 34.26 -16.10 -6.53
N ASP A 636 35.42 -15.48 -6.39
CA ASP A 636 36.34 -15.17 -7.49
C ASP A 636 35.68 -14.50 -8.71
N GLY A 637 34.79 -13.51 -8.45
CA GLY A 637 34.06 -12.79 -9.52
C GLY A 637 33.00 -13.62 -10.25
N LYS A 638 32.60 -14.75 -9.71
CA LYS A 638 31.57 -15.65 -10.25
C LYS A 638 30.46 -15.86 -9.23
N ILE A 639 29.28 -16.24 -9.69
CA ILE A 639 28.14 -16.52 -8.80
C ILE A 639 28.05 -18.04 -8.57
N ARG A 640 28.13 -18.48 -7.31
CA ARG A 640 27.82 -19.85 -6.90
C ARG A 640 26.31 -20.02 -6.75
N PHE A 641 25.76 -21.10 -7.33
CA PHE A 641 24.34 -21.39 -7.24
C PHE A 641 23.93 -21.73 -5.80
N ALA A 642 22.83 -21.12 -5.35
CA ALA A 642 22.29 -21.27 -4.00
C ALA A 642 21.82 -22.69 -3.72
N LEU A 643 22.20 -23.28 -2.60
CA LEU A 643 21.75 -24.63 -2.23
C LEU A 643 20.24 -24.66 -1.93
N ALA A 644 19.69 -23.61 -1.32
CA ALA A 644 18.26 -23.55 -1.03
C ALA A 644 17.37 -23.26 -2.27
N ALA A 645 17.95 -22.90 -3.41
CA ALA A 645 17.22 -22.77 -4.68
C ALA A 645 17.01 -24.11 -5.39
N ILE A 646 17.61 -25.19 -4.91
CA ILE A 646 17.41 -26.53 -5.43
C ILE A 646 16.06 -27.07 -4.95
N LYS A 647 15.24 -27.52 -5.90
CA LYS A 647 13.90 -28.03 -5.61
C LYS A 647 13.94 -29.16 -4.56
N ASN A 648 13.07 -29.13 -3.59
CA ASN A 648 12.92 -30.09 -2.49
C ASN A 648 14.06 -30.11 -1.46
N ILE A 649 14.95 -29.13 -1.46
CA ILE A 649 15.91 -28.94 -0.36
C ILE A 649 15.39 -27.87 0.60
N GLY A 650 15.14 -28.27 1.85
CA GLY A 650 14.66 -27.36 2.89
C GLY A 650 15.75 -26.38 3.38
N LYS A 651 15.36 -25.17 3.72
CA LYS A 651 16.29 -24.14 4.24
C LYS A 651 17.04 -24.60 5.48
N GLY A 652 16.35 -25.28 6.42
CA GLY A 652 16.98 -25.83 7.63
C GLY A 652 18.04 -26.88 7.36
N ALA A 653 17.84 -27.75 6.37
CA ALA A 653 18.84 -28.76 5.97
C ALA A 653 20.10 -28.08 5.40
N VAL A 654 19.95 -27.00 4.63
CA VAL A 654 21.11 -26.26 4.11
C VAL A 654 21.86 -25.54 5.24
N ASP A 655 21.12 -24.93 6.18
CA ASP A 655 21.72 -24.23 7.32
C ASP A 655 22.53 -25.23 8.20
N ALA A 656 21.97 -26.43 8.46
CA ALA A 656 22.67 -27.48 9.18
C ALA A 656 23.94 -27.95 8.43
N LEU A 657 23.87 -28.15 7.09
CA LEU A 657 24.99 -28.52 6.26
C LEU A 657 26.11 -27.47 6.31
N VAL A 658 25.76 -26.20 6.20
CA VAL A 658 26.73 -25.09 6.23
C VAL A 658 27.38 -25.01 7.62
N ALA A 659 26.60 -25.08 8.69
CA ALA A 659 27.09 -25.06 10.07
C ALA A 659 28.05 -26.22 10.35
N GLU A 660 27.70 -27.44 9.90
CA GLU A 660 28.55 -28.62 10.05
C GLU A 660 29.89 -28.49 9.29
N ARG A 661 29.82 -27.98 8.06
CA ARG A 661 31.02 -27.74 7.23
C ARG A 661 31.92 -26.66 7.85
N GLU A 662 31.35 -25.58 8.38
CA GLU A 662 32.13 -24.50 9.00
C GLU A 662 32.80 -24.96 10.31
N LYS A 663 32.14 -25.84 11.05
CA LYS A 663 32.67 -26.39 12.32
C LYS A 663 33.74 -27.44 12.11
N ASN A 664 33.54 -28.38 11.17
CA ASN A 664 34.33 -29.60 11.05
C ASN A 664 35.09 -29.69 9.71
N GLY A 665 35.08 -28.62 8.89
CA GLY A 665 35.78 -28.56 7.60
C GLY A 665 35.01 -29.19 6.44
N LYS A 666 35.60 -29.12 5.23
CA LYS A 666 34.99 -29.60 3.98
C LYS A 666 34.64 -31.09 4.05
N PHE A 667 33.54 -31.48 3.44
CA PHE A 667 33.19 -32.88 3.22
C PHE A 667 34.16 -33.52 2.21
N THR A 668 34.75 -34.66 2.55
CA THR A 668 35.78 -35.31 1.75
C THR A 668 35.24 -36.40 0.82
N SER A 669 34.05 -36.93 1.13
CA SER A 669 33.37 -37.96 0.35
C SER A 669 31.87 -37.99 0.64
N LEU A 670 31.08 -38.69 -0.18
CA LEU A 670 29.67 -38.94 0.08
C LEU A 670 29.44 -39.64 1.43
N THR A 671 30.29 -40.61 1.76
CA THR A 671 30.23 -41.34 3.04
C THR A 671 30.50 -40.41 4.21
N ASP A 672 31.51 -39.54 4.11
CA ASP A 672 31.79 -38.50 5.13
C ASP A 672 30.61 -37.57 5.30
N PHE A 673 29.99 -37.12 4.19
CA PHE A 673 28.78 -36.31 4.22
C PHE A 673 27.63 -37.03 4.94
N CYS A 674 27.31 -38.27 4.56
CA CYS A 674 26.25 -39.04 5.19
C CYS A 674 26.47 -39.21 6.70
N ASN A 675 27.69 -39.61 7.10
CA ASN A 675 28.02 -39.85 8.50
C ASN A 675 27.91 -38.57 9.35
N ARG A 676 28.29 -37.43 8.78
CA ARG A 676 28.27 -36.13 9.50
C ARG A 676 26.89 -35.49 9.52
N MET A 677 26.03 -35.81 8.55
CA MET A 677 24.65 -35.32 8.48
C MET A 677 23.62 -36.31 9.05
N GLU A 678 24.06 -37.48 9.55
CA GLU A 678 23.22 -38.49 10.21
C GLU A 678 22.63 -37.88 11.51
N GLY A 679 21.33 -37.64 11.53
CA GLY A 679 20.59 -37.10 12.68
C GLY A 679 19.97 -35.72 12.46
N GLY A 680 20.13 -35.12 11.30
CA GLY A 680 19.35 -33.92 10.90
C GLY A 680 18.04 -34.37 10.23
N GLU A 681 16.88 -34.16 10.92
CA GLU A 681 15.56 -34.29 10.29
C GLU A 681 15.40 -33.30 9.16
#